data_72b2e0bd71f96cc67a557075d9d4ecc5
#
_entry.id   72b2e0bd71f96cc67a557075d9d4ecc5
#
_cell.length_a   1.000
_cell.length_b   1.000
_cell.length_c   1.000
_cell.angle_alpha   90.00
_cell.angle_beta   90.00
_cell.angle_gamma   90.00
#
_symmetry.space_group_name_H-M   'P 1'
#
loop_
_entity.id
_entity.type
_entity.pdbx_description
1 polymer ?
#
loop_
_entity_poly.entity_id
_entity_poly.type
_entity_poly.pdbx_seq_one_letter_code
_entity_poly.pdbx_strand_id
1 'polypeptide(L)'
;MEPEYDVLICGAGLAGLTLARQVKLELPALSIAVIDRLARPLPEAAHKVGESTVELAACYFGKVLRLEGYLTQRQLPKLGLRFFFGNAHGSFEERPELGVSLYGILPTYQLDRGRLENDLRQMVAEMGVEVIEGTTVDTIDLADDADPHKVRCRRDSQQFTLRGRWVIDALGRRRLLASKLGLRLPNNHSASAAWWRIDSRLDVGEMGVNGGAQWQRRVIEDRYLSTNHLMGRGYWVWFIPLASGATSVGIVTDETIHPFATYGKSYAQALAWLRAYEPAAWQLVKGYEPLDFRHLKNYSYNARQIFSHRRWSCVGEAGLFLDPLYSPGSDFIAVENTITVEMIRRDFQGELTEGAVDDFNRLVLDLLAFDALRYFKDAYSIFGHAHIFTAKHAWDVAIYWAMIAQLFVQDVVRRPSRDVFTLLRQYEDLNARVQQLFIDWAAAAPARAPFAHADITRMRFLQMLHLDLAARRSHEQFLNVARKNLNRLEEVAQLLFWQAIAECLPERMPPDRSRLPWVNAWSISLNPELWETDGLYKPSTARRSLRPMRDMYAGVFAPMTLRQLVQVELPYRIWLAGRGKLVPPLVRFLHRHLICDRPAMWLRRLFIADSPSSPADARARGNGLRRGGRVTKGTGGI
;
A
#
# COMPACT_ATOMS: atom_id res chain seq x y z
N MET A 1 -20.90 -26.63 32.54
CA MET A 1 -19.47 -26.36 32.32
C MET A 1 -19.38 -25.16 31.38
N GLU A 2 -18.45 -24.24 31.62
CA GLU A 2 -18.13 -23.14 30.70
C GLU A 2 -17.59 -23.72 29.39
N PRO A 3 -18.03 -23.27 28.20
CA PRO A 3 -17.49 -23.75 26.94
C PRO A 3 -15.98 -23.49 26.86
N GLU A 4 -15.22 -24.48 26.39
CA GLU A 4 -13.77 -24.40 26.28
C GLU A 4 -13.32 -24.65 24.83
N TYR A 5 -12.37 -23.84 24.36
CA TYR A 5 -11.82 -23.86 23.01
C TYR A 5 -10.30 -23.89 23.03
N ASP A 6 -9.71 -24.43 21.97
CA ASP A 6 -8.27 -24.33 21.77
C ASP A 6 -7.85 -22.87 21.47
N VAL A 7 -8.66 -22.13 20.71
CA VAL A 7 -8.39 -20.74 20.33
C VAL A 7 -9.64 -19.87 20.43
N LEU A 8 -9.59 -18.85 21.28
CA LEU A 8 -10.60 -17.78 21.35
C LEU A 8 -10.07 -16.53 20.65
N ILE A 9 -10.81 -16.05 19.65
CA ILE A 9 -10.50 -14.83 18.91
C ILE A 9 -11.53 -13.76 19.27
N CYS A 10 -11.09 -12.70 19.92
CA CYS A 10 -11.92 -11.58 20.33
C CYS A 10 -11.94 -10.53 19.22
N GLY A 11 -13.03 -10.49 18.43
CA GLY A 11 -13.23 -9.57 17.30
C GLY A 11 -13.32 -10.28 15.95
N ALA A 12 -14.44 -10.13 15.24
CA ALA A 12 -14.66 -10.64 13.89
C ALA A 12 -14.51 -9.53 12.82
N GLY A 13 -13.48 -8.70 12.94
CA GLY A 13 -12.98 -7.85 11.87
C GLY A 13 -12.01 -8.60 10.95
N LEU A 14 -11.39 -7.90 9.99
CA LEU A 14 -10.47 -8.52 9.02
C LEU A 14 -9.38 -9.36 9.70
N ALA A 15 -8.70 -8.83 10.73
CA ALA A 15 -7.62 -9.53 11.42
C ALA A 15 -8.11 -10.84 12.08
N GLY A 16 -9.21 -10.79 12.85
CA GLY A 16 -9.72 -11.96 13.54
C GLY A 16 -10.27 -13.04 12.60
N LEU A 17 -11.04 -12.65 11.58
CA LEU A 17 -11.62 -13.60 10.61
C LEU A 17 -10.55 -14.26 9.73
N THR A 18 -9.56 -13.51 9.29
CA THR A 18 -8.44 -14.06 8.51
C THR A 18 -7.54 -14.96 9.34
N LEU A 19 -7.34 -14.63 10.63
CA LEU A 19 -6.64 -15.51 11.57
C LEU A 19 -7.43 -16.82 11.78
N ALA A 20 -8.73 -16.75 12.07
CA ALA A 20 -9.57 -17.93 12.25
C ALA A 20 -9.49 -18.86 11.03
N ARG A 21 -9.60 -18.28 9.82
CA ARG A 21 -9.46 -19.04 8.58
C ARG A 21 -8.07 -19.68 8.45
N GLN A 22 -7.00 -18.95 8.75
CA GLN A 22 -5.65 -19.47 8.64
C GLN A 22 -5.40 -20.60 9.65
N VAL A 23 -5.81 -20.42 10.92
CA VAL A 23 -5.71 -21.49 11.93
C VAL A 23 -6.43 -22.74 11.45
N LYS A 24 -7.65 -22.60 10.92
CA LYS A 24 -8.44 -23.74 10.44
C LYS A 24 -7.84 -24.43 9.22
N LEU A 25 -7.18 -23.68 8.33
CA LEU A 25 -6.48 -24.24 7.16
C LEU A 25 -5.19 -24.98 7.53
N GLU A 26 -4.47 -24.51 8.54
CA GLU A 26 -3.16 -25.05 8.91
C GLU A 26 -3.21 -26.05 10.10
N LEU A 27 -4.19 -25.89 10.99
CA LEU A 27 -4.40 -26.69 12.20
C LEU A 27 -5.87 -27.10 12.31
N PRO A 28 -6.39 -27.93 11.38
CA PRO A 28 -7.82 -28.19 11.23
C PRO A 28 -8.49 -28.88 12.43
N ALA A 29 -7.71 -29.57 13.28
CA ALA A 29 -8.20 -30.28 14.45
C ALA A 29 -8.61 -29.35 15.60
N LEU A 30 -8.12 -28.09 15.62
CA LEU A 30 -8.37 -27.18 16.72
C LEU A 30 -9.80 -26.65 16.73
N SER A 31 -10.38 -26.57 17.93
CA SER A 31 -11.64 -25.90 18.22
C SER A 31 -11.43 -24.39 18.31
N ILE A 32 -12.22 -23.61 17.54
CA ILE A 32 -12.03 -22.15 17.42
C ILE A 32 -13.37 -21.46 17.61
N ALA A 33 -13.39 -20.42 18.45
CA ALA A 33 -14.51 -19.49 18.49
C ALA A 33 -14.05 -18.06 18.20
N VAL A 34 -14.84 -17.33 17.42
CA VAL A 34 -14.66 -15.90 17.13
C VAL A 34 -15.84 -15.13 17.73
N ILE A 35 -15.55 -14.13 18.56
CA ILE A 35 -16.56 -13.38 19.31
C ILE A 35 -16.66 -11.97 18.75
N ASP A 36 -17.87 -11.51 18.42
CA ASP A 36 -18.07 -10.12 17.95
C ASP A 36 -19.36 -9.51 18.49
N ARG A 37 -19.32 -8.21 18.75
CA ARG A 37 -20.47 -7.43 19.21
C ARG A 37 -21.53 -7.23 18.11
N LEU A 38 -21.13 -7.31 16.86
CA LEU A 38 -22.01 -7.12 15.71
C LEU A 38 -22.58 -8.47 15.31
N ALA A 39 -23.89 -8.50 15.00
CA ALA A 39 -24.60 -9.65 14.47
C ALA A 39 -25.01 -9.39 13.02
N ARG A 40 -25.05 -10.45 12.22
CA ARG A 40 -25.54 -10.38 10.84
C ARG A 40 -27.05 -10.09 10.77
N PRO A 41 -27.54 -9.37 9.74
CA PRO A 41 -26.79 -8.85 8.58
C PRO A 41 -25.99 -7.59 8.91
N LEU A 42 -24.73 -7.55 8.49
CA LEU A 42 -23.90 -6.35 8.63
C LEU A 42 -24.03 -5.47 7.39
N PRO A 43 -24.08 -4.12 7.55
CA PRO A 43 -24.10 -3.22 6.40
C PRO A 43 -22.78 -3.32 5.64
N GLU A 44 -22.86 -3.29 4.30
CA GLU A 44 -21.64 -3.31 3.46
C GLU A 44 -20.80 -2.04 3.66
N ALA A 45 -21.46 -0.86 3.73
CA ALA A 45 -20.80 0.39 4.12
C ALA A 45 -20.59 0.42 5.64
N ALA A 46 -19.57 -0.27 6.12
CA ALA A 46 -19.40 -0.56 7.55
C ALA A 46 -18.31 0.28 8.21
N HIS A 47 -18.08 1.51 7.76
CA HIS A 47 -17.11 2.44 8.37
C HIS A 47 -15.67 1.89 8.42
N LYS A 48 -15.31 0.98 7.55
CA LYS A 48 -14.01 0.32 7.52
C LYS A 48 -12.99 1.18 6.77
N VAL A 49 -11.73 1.07 7.16
CA VAL A 49 -10.56 1.61 6.46
C VAL A 49 -9.61 0.46 6.13
N GLY A 50 -8.66 0.65 5.22
CA GLY A 50 -7.78 -0.43 4.76
C GLY A 50 -8.41 -1.22 3.60
N GLU A 51 -8.91 -0.48 2.61
CA GLU A 51 -9.63 -0.98 1.43
C GLU A 51 -8.70 -1.24 0.23
N SER A 52 -7.39 -1.21 0.45
CA SER A 52 -6.38 -1.40 -0.58
C SER A 52 -5.29 -2.35 -0.10
N THR A 53 -4.81 -3.24 -0.98
CA THR A 53 -3.72 -4.17 -0.69
C THR A 53 -2.47 -3.80 -1.47
N VAL A 54 -1.33 -4.26 -0.97
CA VAL A 54 -0.07 -4.38 -1.70
C VAL A 54 0.33 -5.86 -1.77
N GLU A 55 1.50 -6.18 -2.32
CA GLU A 55 1.86 -7.55 -2.72
C GLU A 55 1.85 -8.56 -1.57
N LEU A 56 2.33 -8.17 -0.38
CA LEU A 56 2.38 -9.05 0.79
C LEU A 56 0.98 -9.47 1.22
N ALA A 57 0.08 -8.49 1.45
CA ALA A 57 -1.30 -8.77 1.83
C ALA A 57 -2.04 -9.55 0.75
N ALA A 58 -1.83 -9.21 -0.53
CA ALA A 58 -2.44 -9.94 -1.63
C ALA A 58 -1.94 -11.40 -1.71
N CYS A 59 -0.67 -11.64 -1.41
CA CYS A 59 -0.12 -12.99 -1.27
C CYS A 59 -0.77 -13.74 -0.08
N TYR A 60 -0.93 -13.07 1.05
CA TYR A 60 -1.60 -13.63 2.23
C TYR A 60 -3.03 -14.05 1.91
N PHE A 61 -3.86 -13.12 1.45
CA PHE A 61 -5.26 -13.44 1.12
C PHE A 61 -5.37 -14.49 0.01
N GLY A 62 -4.60 -14.34 -1.06
CA GLY A 62 -4.71 -15.22 -2.22
C GLY A 62 -4.18 -16.62 -1.97
N LYS A 63 -2.96 -16.74 -1.41
CA LYS A 63 -2.25 -18.02 -1.30
C LYS A 63 -2.39 -18.65 0.07
N VAL A 64 -2.12 -17.92 1.15
CA VAL A 64 -2.16 -18.47 2.52
C VAL A 64 -3.61 -18.78 2.89
N LEU A 65 -4.52 -17.85 2.66
CA LEU A 65 -5.95 -18.03 2.95
C LEU A 65 -6.72 -18.71 1.82
N ARG A 66 -6.09 -19.04 0.68
CA ARG A 66 -6.71 -19.68 -0.49
C ARG A 66 -7.95 -18.94 -1.01
N LEU A 67 -7.86 -17.60 -1.06
CA LEU A 67 -8.97 -16.74 -1.51
C LEU A 67 -8.75 -16.14 -2.91
N GLU A 68 -7.79 -16.62 -3.72
CA GLU A 68 -7.48 -16.05 -5.04
C GLU A 68 -8.71 -16.03 -5.96
N GLY A 69 -9.48 -17.11 -6.00
CA GLY A 69 -10.74 -17.19 -6.79
C GLY A 69 -11.78 -16.18 -6.31
N TYR A 70 -11.98 -16.06 -5.01
CA TYR A 70 -12.89 -15.08 -4.41
C TYR A 70 -12.47 -13.65 -4.74
N LEU A 71 -11.20 -13.29 -4.52
CA LEU A 71 -10.68 -11.96 -4.80
C LEU A 71 -10.85 -11.56 -6.27
N THR A 72 -10.58 -12.50 -7.18
CA THR A 72 -10.73 -12.26 -8.62
C THR A 72 -12.18 -12.03 -9.04
N GLN A 73 -13.14 -12.70 -8.38
CA GLN A 73 -14.56 -12.64 -8.75
C GLN A 73 -15.33 -11.54 -8.01
N ARG A 74 -14.97 -11.24 -6.77
CA ARG A 74 -15.75 -10.40 -5.85
C ARG A 74 -15.10 -9.09 -5.48
N GLN A 75 -13.83 -8.86 -5.83
CA GLN A 75 -13.08 -7.65 -5.53
C GLN A 75 -12.52 -7.03 -6.81
N LEU A 76 -12.13 -5.74 -6.76
CA LEU A 76 -11.54 -5.07 -7.92
C LEU A 76 -10.03 -5.33 -8.00
N PRO A 77 -9.47 -5.59 -9.20
CA PRO A 77 -8.02 -5.59 -9.37
C PRO A 77 -7.50 -4.17 -9.15
N LYS A 78 -6.37 -4.04 -8.43
CA LYS A 78 -5.74 -2.75 -8.18
C LYS A 78 -4.62 -2.48 -9.18
N LEU A 79 -4.69 -1.32 -9.87
CA LEU A 79 -3.64 -0.80 -10.74
C LEU A 79 -2.61 0.02 -9.93
N GLY A 80 -2.02 -0.57 -8.90
CA GLY A 80 -1.02 0.09 -8.06
C GLY A 80 -1.51 1.37 -7.36
N LEU A 81 -0.55 2.18 -6.92
CA LEU A 81 -0.76 3.49 -6.32
C LEU A 81 -0.61 4.57 -7.39
N ARG A 82 -1.41 5.63 -7.31
CA ARG A 82 -1.34 6.79 -8.20
C ARG A 82 -1.43 8.07 -7.40
N PHE A 83 -0.57 9.04 -7.73
CA PHE A 83 -0.43 10.28 -7.01
C PHE A 83 -0.52 11.45 -7.98
N PHE A 84 -1.31 12.45 -7.63
CA PHE A 84 -1.44 13.72 -8.32
C PHE A 84 -0.95 14.84 -7.43
N PHE A 85 0.04 15.60 -7.90
CA PHE A 85 0.69 16.65 -7.12
C PHE A 85 0.31 18.05 -7.60
N GLY A 86 0.75 19.04 -6.82
CA GLY A 86 0.83 20.42 -7.25
C GLY A 86 -0.47 21.17 -7.11
N ASN A 87 -0.73 22.06 -8.06
CA ASN A 87 -1.79 23.03 -7.94
C ASN A 87 -3.17 22.39 -7.80
N ALA A 88 -3.71 22.46 -6.61
CA ALA A 88 -5.04 21.98 -6.28
C ALA A 88 -6.18 22.65 -7.09
N HIS A 89 -5.91 23.80 -7.71
CA HIS A 89 -6.85 24.54 -8.57
C HIS A 89 -6.81 24.08 -10.03
N GLY A 90 -5.77 23.33 -10.44
CA GLY A 90 -5.67 22.77 -11.79
C GLY A 90 -6.55 21.53 -11.97
N SER A 91 -6.88 21.23 -13.23
CA SER A 91 -7.51 19.95 -13.59
C SER A 91 -6.56 18.78 -13.33
N PHE A 92 -7.08 17.56 -13.21
CA PHE A 92 -6.25 16.37 -12.98
C PHE A 92 -5.18 16.15 -14.06
N GLU A 93 -5.49 16.51 -15.30
CA GLU A 93 -4.58 16.38 -16.45
C GLU A 93 -3.41 17.37 -16.44
N GLU A 94 -3.55 18.50 -15.76
CA GLU A 94 -2.53 19.54 -15.62
C GLU A 94 -1.57 19.26 -14.46
N ARG A 95 -1.94 18.36 -13.57
CA ARG A 95 -1.14 17.99 -12.38
C ARG A 95 -0.02 17.02 -12.75
N PRO A 96 1.17 17.13 -12.13
CA PRO A 96 2.15 16.06 -12.16
C PRO A 96 1.52 14.75 -11.68
N GLU A 97 1.63 13.71 -12.49
CA GLU A 97 1.05 12.39 -12.20
C GLU A 97 2.16 11.35 -12.03
N LEU A 98 2.21 10.70 -10.87
CA LEU A 98 3.05 9.53 -10.62
C LEU A 98 2.14 8.31 -10.51
N GLY A 99 2.34 7.31 -11.36
CA GLY A 99 1.53 6.10 -11.29
C GLY A 99 1.90 5.09 -12.36
N VAL A 100 1.57 3.84 -12.10
CA VAL A 100 1.87 2.75 -13.01
C VAL A 100 0.93 2.75 -14.22
N SER A 101 1.45 2.35 -15.38
CA SER A 101 0.69 2.28 -16.63
C SER A 101 0.12 0.89 -16.88
N LEU A 102 0.65 -0.15 -16.25
CA LEU A 102 0.28 -1.56 -16.42
C LEU A 102 0.24 -2.28 -15.07
N TYR A 103 -0.58 -3.32 -14.98
CA TYR A 103 -0.61 -4.17 -13.79
C TYR A 103 0.75 -4.83 -13.53
N GLY A 104 1.10 -4.92 -12.25
CA GLY A 104 2.25 -5.69 -11.77
C GLY A 104 2.08 -7.20 -12.01
N ILE A 105 3.15 -7.95 -11.75
CA ILE A 105 3.19 -9.40 -11.87
C ILE A 105 2.37 -10.09 -10.80
N LEU A 106 2.49 -9.60 -9.57
CA LEU A 106 1.70 -10.07 -8.44
C LEU A 106 0.40 -9.29 -8.44
N PRO A 107 -0.76 -9.97 -8.37
CA PRO A 107 -2.04 -9.29 -8.31
C PRO A 107 -2.18 -8.56 -6.98
N THR A 108 -2.70 -7.34 -7.03
CA THR A 108 -3.17 -6.58 -5.87
C THR A 108 -4.63 -6.20 -6.06
N TYR A 109 -5.33 -5.89 -4.97
CA TYR A 109 -6.78 -5.72 -4.99
C TYR A 109 -7.20 -4.48 -4.20
N GLN A 110 -8.29 -3.84 -4.66
CA GLN A 110 -9.11 -2.96 -3.85
C GLN A 110 -10.15 -3.83 -3.14
N LEU A 111 -10.21 -3.73 -1.81
CA LEU A 111 -11.06 -4.57 -0.97
C LEU A 111 -12.32 -3.81 -0.55
N ASP A 112 -13.47 -4.29 -0.99
CA ASP A 112 -14.73 -3.90 -0.38
C ASP A 112 -14.86 -4.62 0.98
N ARG A 113 -14.41 -3.94 2.02
CA ARG A 113 -14.23 -4.49 3.36
C ARG A 113 -15.54 -5.01 3.97
N GLY A 114 -16.65 -4.33 3.72
CA GLY A 114 -17.95 -4.76 4.23
C GLY A 114 -18.35 -6.11 3.64
N ARG A 115 -18.25 -6.26 2.32
CA ARG A 115 -18.52 -7.52 1.62
C ARG A 115 -17.55 -8.62 2.04
N LEU A 116 -16.27 -8.32 2.03
CA LEU A 116 -15.23 -9.30 2.38
C LEU A 116 -15.42 -9.85 3.80
N GLU A 117 -15.69 -8.99 4.78
CA GLU A 117 -15.84 -9.43 6.17
C GLU A 117 -17.16 -10.21 6.38
N ASN A 118 -18.25 -9.85 5.69
CA ASN A 118 -19.49 -10.63 5.71
C ASN A 118 -19.28 -12.02 5.10
N ASP A 119 -18.62 -12.09 3.94
CA ASP A 119 -18.33 -13.35 3.26
C ASP A 119 -17.35 -14.23 4.08
N LEU A 120 -16.34 -13.61 4.72
CA LEU A 120 -15.40 -14.33 5.60
C LEU A 120 -16.10 -14.92 6.84
N ARG A 121 -17.08 -14.22 7.44
CA ARG A 121 -17.87 -14.78 8.56
C ARG A 121 -18.56 -16.07 8.15
N GLN A 122 -19.15 -16.07 6.97
CA GLN A 122 -19.81 -17.27 6.43
C GLN A 122 -18.78 -18.37 6.15
N MET A 123 -17.68 -18.04 5.46
CA MET A 123 -16.63 -19.00 5.10
C MET A 123 -16.01 -19.68 6.33
N VAL A 124 -15.73 -18.94 7.41
CA VAL A 124 -15.14 -19.54 8.62
C VAL A 124 -16.15 -20.40 9.37
N ALA A 125 -17.41 -20.02 9.39
CA ALA A 125 -18.48 -20.86 9.98
C ALA A 125 -18.62 -22.20 9.22
N GLU A 126 -18.57 -22.17 7.88
CA GLU A 126 -18.57 -23.38 7.03
C GLU A 126 -17.36 -24.30 7.27
N MET A 127 -16.24 -23.74 7.76
CA MET A 127 -15.06 -24.51 8.16
C MET A 127 -15.15 -25.06 9.59
N GLY A 128 -16.26 -24.86 10.28
CA GLY A 128 -16.48 -25.33 11.66
C GLY A 128 -15.89 -24.40 12.72
N VAL A 129 -15.71 -23.12 12.43
CA VAL A 129 -15.42 -22.09 13.45
C VAL A 129 -16.73 -21.61 14.04
N GLU A 130 -16.84 -21.56 15.36
CA GLU A 130 -18.01 -20.99 16.02
C GLU A 130 -17.94 -19.46 15.99
N VAL A 131 -18.88 -18.81 15.30
CA VAL A 131 -18.97 -17.35 15.25
C VAL A 131 -20.04 -16.87 16.22
N ILE A 132 -19.59 -16.34 17.36
CA ILE A 132 -20.44 -15.88 18.47
C ILE A 132 -20.77 -14.41 18.27
N GLU A 133 -21.85 -14.15 17.53
CA GLU A 133 -22.29 -12.79 17.16
C GLU A 133 -23.14 -12.13 18.24
N GLY A 134 -23.32 -10.80 18.18
CA GLY A 134 -24.11 -10.02 19.13
C GLY A 134 -23.52 -10.02 20.55
N THR A 135 -22.25 -10.35 20.69
CA THR A 135 -21.60 -10.61 21.98
C THR A 135 -20.44 -9.68 22.21
N THR A 136 -20.54 -8.86 23.25
CA THR A 136 -19.47 -7.95 23.67
C THR A 136 -18.49 -8.70 24.57
N VAL A 137 -17.21 -8.62 24.26
CA VAL A 137 -16.14 -9.03 25.16
C VAL A 137 -15.94 -7.92 26.19
N ASP A 138 -16.19 -8.16 27.45
CA ASP A 138 -16.03 -7.17 28.53
C ASP A 138 -14.59 -7.17 29.05
N THR A 139 -14.02 -8.33 29.37
CA THR A 139 -12.64 -8.46 29.85
C THR A 139 -12.02 -9.80 29.42
N ILE A 140 -10.71 -9.81 29.34
CA ILE A 140 -9.88 -11.01 29.12
C ILE A 140 -9.04 -11.19 30.39
N ASP A 141 -9.23 -12.31 31.08
CA ASP A 141 -8.47 -12.68 32.26
C ASP A 141 -7.45 -13.76 31.86
N LEU A 142 -6.19 -13.35 31.83
CA LEU A 142 -5.08 -14.23 31.50
C LEU A 142 -4.77 -15.14 32.69
N ALA A 143 -4.68 -16.43 32.43
CA ALA A 143 -4.25 -17.41 33.41
C ALA A 143 -2.73 -17.59 33.37
N ASP A 144 -2.19 -18.07 34.46
CA ASP A 144 -0.79 -18.52 34.54
C ASP A 144 -0.70 -19.99 34.10
N ASP A 145 0.45 -20.37 33.52
CA ASP A 145 0.83 -21.72 33.12
C ASP A 145 -0.19 -22.50 32.26
N ALA A 146 -0.60 -23.70 32.73
CA ALA A 146 -1.40 -24.66 31.94
C ALA A 146 -2.88 -24.34 31.90
N ASP A 147 -3.39 -23.48 32.75
CA ASP A 147 -4.82 -23.16 32.82
C ASP A 147 -5.30 -22.38 31.59
N PRO A 148 -6.54 -22.61 31.14
CA PRO A 148 -7.13 -21.82 30.07
C PRO A 148 -7.44 -20.40 30.53
N HIS A 149 -7.21 -19.45 29.63
CA HIS A 149 -7.63 -18.06 29.82
C HIS A 149 -9.16 -17.96 29.88
N LYS A 150 -9.66 -16.89 30.52
CA LYS A 150 -11.11 -16.63 30.63
C LYS A 150 -11.46 -15.34 29.90
N VAL A 151 -12.47 -15.41 29.05
CA VAL A 151 -13.05 -14.26 28.34
C VAL A 151 -14.46 -14.05 28.85
N ARG A 152 -14.67 -12.95 29.60
CA ARG A 152 -16.01 -12.58 30.06
C ARG A 152 -16.74 -11.82 28.98
N CYS A 153 -17.91 -12.31 28.65
CA CYS A 153 -18.75 -11.84 27.57
C CYS A 153 -20.11 -11.40 28.08
N ARG A 154 -20.73 -10.52 27.31
CA ARG A 154 -22.10 -10.09 27.55
C ARG A 154 -22.88 -10.11 26.23
N ARG A 155 -24.04 -10.82 26.27
CA ARG A 155 -25.01 -10.79 25.19
C ARG A 155 -26.33 -10.32 25.79
N ASP A 156 -26.87 -9.22 25.29
CA ASP A 156 -27.99 -8.51 25.89
C ASP A 156 -27.72 -8.21 27.38
N SER A 157 -28.55 -8.74 28.30
CA SER A 157 -28.38 -8.60 29.75
C SER A 157 -27.64 -9.77 30.41
N GLN A 158 -27.31 -10.83 29.64
CA GLN A 158 -26.67 -12.01 30.19
C GLN A 158 -25.17 -11.96 30.11
N GLN A 159 -24.52 -12.22 31.23
CA GLN A 159 -23.06 -12.38 31.32
C GLN A 159 -22.72 -13.86 31.33
N PHE A 160 -21.68 -14.25 30.62
CA PHE A 160 -21.13 -15.59 30.60
C PHE A 160 -19.62 -15.56 30.35
N THR A 161 -18.96 -16.68 30.61
CA THR A 161 -17.52 -16.81 30.44
C THR A 161 -17.24 -17.92 29.42
N LEU A 162 -16.28 -17.66 28.54
CA LEU A 162 -15.66 -18.63 27.66
C LEU A 162 -14.24 -18.90 28.11
N ARG A 163 -13.78 -20.13 27.93
CA ARG A 163 -12.42 -20.56 28.28
C ARG A 163 -11.64 -20.89 27.03
N GLY A 164 -10.39 -20.49 26.95
CA GLY A 164 -9.55 -20.79 25.80
C GLY A 164 -8.11 -21.03 26.17
N ARG A 165 -7.49 -22.06 25.57
CA ARG A 165 -6.04 -22.27 25.70
C ARG A 165 -5.28 -21.08 25.17
N TRP A 166 -5.65 -20.57 23.98
CA TRP A 166 -5.15 -19.34 23.37
C TRP A 166 -6.23 -18.27 23.36
N VAL A 167 -5.84 -17.04 23.64
CA VAL A 167 -6.71 -15.87 23.50
C VAL A 167 -6.05 -14.80 22.63
N ILE A 168 -6.78 -14.36 21.59
CA ILE A 168 -6.30 -13.39 20.63
C ILE A 168 -7.15 -12.11 20.73
N ASP A 169 -6.52 -10.98 21.04
CA ASP A 169 -7.14 -9.67 20.97
C ASP A 169 -7.10 -9.16 19.52
N ALA A 170 -8.25 -9.25 18.83
CA ALA A 170 -8.51 -8.70 17.50
C ALA A 170 -9.60 -7.62 17.56
N LEU A 171 -9.81 -6.98 18.74
CA LEU A 171 -10.85 -5.96 19.00
C LEU A 171 -10.53 -4.60 18.40
N GLY A 172 -9.51 -4.53 17.55
CA GLY A 172 -9.10 -3.30 16.87
C GLY A 172 -8.72 -2.21 17.87
N ARG A 173 -9.12 -0.99 17.61
CA ARG A 173 -8.74 0.20 18.41
C ARG A 173 -9.16 0.16 19.88
N ARG A 174 -9.97 -0.79 20.29
CA ARG A 174 -10.26 -1.00 21.72
C ARG A 174 -9.01 -1.43 22.49
N ARG A 175 -8.10 -2.21 21.87
CA ARG A 175 -6.80 -2.58 22.42
C ARG A 175 -6.90 -3.13 23.85
N LEU A 176 -7.77 -4.12 24.06
CA LEU A 176 -8.16 -4.55 25.41
C LEU A 176 -6.97 -5.09 26.20
N LEU A 177 -6.20 -6.04 25.63
CA LEU A 177 -5.00 -6.59 26.28
C LEU A 177 -3.89 -5.56 26.41
N ALA A 178 -3.60 -4.81 25.35
CA ALA A 178 -2.58 -3.78 25.40
C ALA A 178 -2.87 -2.70 26.46
N SER A 179 -4.17 -2.40 26.72
CA SER A 179 -4.59 -1.48 27.77
C SER A 179 -4.45 -2.10 29.15
N LYS A 180 -4.98 -3.32 29.32
CA LYS A 180 -4.97 -4.02 30.61
C LYS A 180 -3.56 -4.29 31.12
N LEU A 181 -2.63 -4.58 30.21
CA LEU A 181 -1.24 -4.92 30.53
C LEU A 181 -0.28 -3.71 30.50
N GLY A 182 -0.78 -2.50 30.25
CA GLY A 182 0.06 -1.30 30.21
C GLY A 182 1.06 -1.28 29.04
N LEU A 183 0.73 -1.93 27.91
CA LEU A 183 1.64 -2.14 26.77
C LEU A 183 1.55 -1.04 25.71
N ARG A 184 0.65 -0.08 25.85
CA ARG A 184 0.45 0.99 24.85
C ARG A 184 1.66 1.90 24.73
N LEU A 185 2.07 2.18 23.49
CA LEU A 185 3.12 3.16 23.16
C LEU A 185 2.61 4.18 22.14
N PRO A 186 2.97 5.47 22.26
CA PRO A 186 2.76 6.46 21.21
C PRO A 186 3.83 6.30 20.11
N ASN A 187 3.48 6.65 18.85
CA ASN A 187 4.43 6.71 17.75
C ASN A 187 5.04 8.10 17.53
N ASN A 188 4.54 9.13 18.20
CA ASN A 188 4.91 10.53 17.95
C ASN A 188 4.76 10.93 16.46
N HIS A 189 3.73 10.40 15.82
CA HIS A 189 3.30 10.71 14.46
C HIS A 189 1.90 11.31 14.54
N SER A 190 1.82 12.63 14.40
CA SER A 190 0.60 13.40 14.63
C SER A 190 -0.24 13.50 13.36
N ALA A 191 -0.71 12.37 12.86
CA ALA A 191 -1.59 12.34 11.71
C ALA A 191 -3.04 12.01 12.10
N SER A 192 -3.98 12.63 11.38
CA SER A 192 -5.43 12.49 11.59
C SER A 192 -6.13 12.23 10.26
N ALA A 193 -7.28 11.56 10.29
CA ALA A 193 -8.04 11.23 9.09
C ALA A 193 -9.54 11.43 9.28
N ALA A 194 -10.22 11.79 8.18
CA ALA A 194 -11.67 11.70 8.04
C ALA A 194 -12.00 11.05 6.70
N TRP A 195 -12.96 10.13 6.67
CA TRP A 195 -13.32 9.41 5.45
C TRP A 195 -14.79 9.05 5.40
N TRP A 196 -15.26 8.80 4.17
CA TRP A 196 -16.64 8.44 3.88
C TRP A 196 -16.72 7.64 2.58
N ARG A 197 -17.85 7.02 2.35
CA ARG A 197 -18.17 6.36 1.08
C ARG A 197 -19.29 7.09 0.37
N ILE A 198 -19.21 7.13 -0.95
CA ILE A 198 -20.19 7.69 -1.86
C ILE A 198 -20.75 6.54 -2.70
N ASP A 199 -22.08 6.47 -2.81
CA ASP A 199 -22.76 5.49 -3.67
C ASP A 199 -22.71 5.94 -5.15
N SER A 200 -21.50 6.01 -5.65
CA SER A 200 -21.22 6.35 -7.05
C SER A 200 -19.81 5.94 -7.45
N ARG A 201 -19.67 5.58 -8.71
CA ARG A 201 -18.38 5.40 -9.36
C ARG A 201 -17.77 6.77 -9.70
N LEU A 202 -16.81 7.22 -8.93
CA LEU A 202 -16.02 8.41 -9.24
C LEU A 202 -14.77 7.99 -10.02
N ASP A 203 -14.80 8.20 -11.33
CA ASP A 203 -13.69 7.82 -12.22
C ASP A 203 -12.76 9.00 -12.47
N VAL A 204 -11.62 9.00 -11.76
CA VAL A 204 -10.56 10.01 -11.94
C VAL A 204 -10.04 10.04 -13.38
N GLY A 205 -10.12 8.93 -14.10
CA GLY A 205 -9.70 8.82 -15.50
C GLY A 205 -10.61 9.57 -16.48
N GLU A 206 -11.88 9.79 -16.13
CA GLU A 206 -12.86 10.49 -16.98
C GLU A 206 -12.84 12.02 -16.77
N MET A 207 -12.09 12.51 -15.79
CA MET A 207 -12.13 13.90 -15.33
C MET A 207 -11.18 14.84 -16.04
N GLY A 208 -10.45 14.40 -17.05
CA GLY A 208 -9.68 15.24 -17.96
C GLY A 208 -10.60 15.96 -18.93
N VAL A 209 -11.02 17.18 -18.61
CA VAL A 209 -12.05 17.92 -19.38
C VAL A 209 -11.52 18.45 -20.71
N ASN A 210 -10.23 18.78 -20.80
CA ASN A 210 -9.64 19.46 -21.97
C ASN A 210 -8.46 18.72 -22.62
N GLY A 211 -7.76 17.83 -21.91
CA GLY A 211 -6.57 17.12 -22.37
C GLY A 211 -6.85 15.80 -23.08
N GLY A 212 -8.08 15.38 -23.10
CA GLY A 212 -8.68 14.24 -23.79
C GLY A 212 -7.71 13.11 -24.16
N ALA A 213 -7.29 13.10 -25.42
CA ALA A 213 -6.53 11.98 -25.97
C ALA A 213 -5.08 11.88 -25.45
N GLN A 214 -4.38 12.98 -25.16
CA GLN A 214 -2.99 12.94 -24.74
C GLN A 214 -2.82 12.46 -23.30
N TRP A 215 -3.66 12.94 -22.39
CA TRP A 215 -3.65 12.50 -21.00
C TRP A 215 -4.05 11.04 -20.86
N GLN A 216 -5.10 10.62 -21.60
CA GLN A 216 -5.53 9.22 -21.63
C GLN A 216 -4.44 8.26 -22.13
N ARG A 217 -3.59 8.69 -23.08
CA ARG A 217 -2.49 7.88 -23.63
C ARG A 217 -1.33 7.65 -22.67
N ARG A 218 -1.22 8.46 -21.59
CA ARG A 218 -0.14 8.31 -20.58
C ARG A 218 -0.22 6.99 -19.83
N VAL A 219 -1.43 6.44 -19.68
CA VAL A 219 -1.71 5.21 -18.94
C VAL A 219 -2.45 4.23 -19.84
N ILE A 220 -1.97 3.00 -19.93
CA ILE A 220 -2.55 1.96 -20.79
C ILE A 220 -3.81 1.36 -20.16
N GLU A 221 -3.75 1.11 -18.86
CA GLU A 221 -4.86 0.58 -18.06
C GLU A 221 -5.74 1.71 -17.50
N ASP A 222 -6.78 1.35 -16.80
CA ASP A 222 -7.76 2.28 -16.24
C ASP A 222 -7.26 2.93 -14.95
N ARG A 223 -7.12 4.29 -14.93
CA ARG A 223 -6.79 5.04 -13.71
C ARG A 223 -7.78 4.82 -12.58
N TYR A 224 -9.04 4.58 -12.92
CA TYR A 224 -10.08 4.23 -11.94
C TYR A 224 -9.67 3.11 -11.01
N LEU A 225 -8.98 2.09 -11.53
CA LEU A 225 -8.57 0.92 -10.76
C LEU A 225 -7.32 1.14 -9.90
N SER A 226 -6.69 2.31 -9.94
CA SER A 226 -5.63 2.68 -9.01
C SER A 226 -6.21 3.09 -7.65
N THR A 227 -5.42 2.99 -6.59
CA THR A 227 -5.64 3.80 -5.39
C THR A 227 -5.14 5.20 -5.70
N ASN A 228 -6.04 6.13 -5.95
CA ASN A 228 -5.71 7.48 -6.38
C ASN A 228 -5.51 8.39 -5.17
N HIS A 229 -4.41 9.17 -5.17
CA HIS A 229 -4.05 10.09 -4.10
C HIS A 229 -3.85 11.49 -4.66
N LEU A 230 -4.41 12.49 -3.98
CA LEU A 230 -4.09 13.89 -4.23
C LEU A 230 -3.12 14.34 -3.14
N MET A 231 -1.97 14.89 -3.56
CA MET A 231 -0.84 15.15 -2.66
C MET A 231 -0.61 16.65 -2.54
N GLY A 232 -0.57 17.14 -1.32
CA GLY A 232 -0.19 18.51 -1.01
C GLY A 232 0.64 18.59 0.27
N ARG A 233 1.28 19.72 0.54
CA ARG A 233 2.09 19.89 1.73
C ARG A 233 1.25 19.63 3.00
N GLY A 234 1.62 18.63 3.77
CA GLY A 234 0.97 18.28 5.02
C GLY A 234 -0.31 17.47 4.90
N TYR A 235 -0.69 17.02 3.70
CA TYR A 235 -1.89 16.24 3.51
C TYR A 235 -1.84 15.32 2.28
N TRP A 236 -2.75 14.34 2.27
CA TRP A 236 -3.15 13.59 1.10
C TRP A 236 -4.64 13.24 1.16
N VAL A 237 -5.24 13.07 -0.01
CA VAL A 237 -6.65 12.67 -0.15
C VAL A 237 -6.71 11.41 -0.99
N TRP A 238 -7.50 10.42 -0.59
CA TRP A 238 -7.68 9.21 -1.39
C TRP A 238 -9.02 9.12 -2.10
N PHE A 239 -9.00 8.45 -3.25
CA PHE A 239 -10.15 7.91 -3.94
C PHE A 239 -9.89 6.43 -4.22
N ILE A 240 -10.70 5.53 -3.63
CA ILE A 240 -10.57 4.09 -3.75
C ILE A 240 -11.88 3.53 -4.30
N PRO A 241 -11.88 2.93 -5.52
CA PRO A 241 -13.05 2.26 -6.05
C PRO A 241 -13.32 0.96 -5.29
N LEU A 242 -14.58 0.66 -5.05
CA LEU A 242 -15.03 -0.55 -4.37
C LEU A 242 -15.84 -1.45 -5.31
N ALA A 243 -15.85 -2.76 -5.04
CA ALA A 243 -16.57 -3.73 -5.86
C ALA A 243 -18.11 -3.59 -5.78
N SER A 244 -18.63 -2.88 -4.78
CA SER A 244 -20.03 -2.47 -4.69
C SER A 244 -20.45 -1.43 -5.71
N GLY A 245 -19.50 -0.76 -6.36
CA GLY A 245 -19.75 0.42 -7.20
C GLY A 245 -19.58 1.73 -6.44
N ALA A 246 -19.46 1.69 -5.12
CA ALA A 246 -19.17 2.85 -4.29
C ALA A 246 -17.71 3.29 -4.44
N THR A 247 -17.44 4.55 -4.09
CA THR A 247 -16.09 5.10 -3.98
C THR A 247 -15.82 5.51 -2.55
N SER A 248 -14.71 5.04 -1.97
CA SER A 248 -14.20 5.51 -0.68
C SER A 248 -13.36 6.75 -0.89
N VAL A 249 -13.65 7.79 -0.11
CA VAL A 249 -12.94 9.08 -0.14
C VAL A 249 -12.46 9.40 1.27
N GLY A 250 -11.24 9.90 1.40
CA GLY A 250 -10.75 10.30 2.71
C GLY A 250 -9.66 11.35 2.64
N ILE A 251 -9.57 12.13 3.69
CA ILE A 251 -8.59 13.19 3.94
C ILE A 251 -7.68 12.73 5.07
N VAL A 252 -6.38 12.82 4.86
CA VAL A 252 -5.37 12.56 5.90
C VAL A 252 -4.45 13.76 5.99
N THR A 253 -4.19 14.21 7.20
CA THR A 253 -3.36 15.41 7.41
C THR A 253 -2.38 15.24 8.56
N ASP A 254 -1.27 15.96 8.46
CA ASP A 254 -0.43 16.29 9.60
C ASP A 254 -1.10 17.36 10.47
N GLU A 255 -1.24 17.09 11.77
CA GLU A 255 -1.96 17.95 12.71
C GLU A 255 -1.30 19.34 12.88
N THR A 256 0.01 19.45 12.62
CA THR A 256 0.75 20.72 12.76
C THR A 256 0.53 21.66 11.58
N ILE A 257 0.22 21.10 10.38
CA ILE A 257 0.03 21.86 9.15
C ILE A 257 -1.47 22.07 8.87
N HIS A 258 -2.27 21.03 9.01
CA HIS A 258 -3.71 21.04 8.81
C HIS A 258 -4.43 20.45 10.02
N PRO A 259 -4.79 21.28 11.03
CA PRO A 259 -5.40 20.81 12.26
C PRO A 259 -6.70 20.04 12.01
N PHE A 260 -6.86 18.89 12.64
CA PHE A 260 -8.05 18.04 12.57
C PHE A 260 -9.37 18.80 12.82
N ALA A 261 -9.33 19.79 13.69
CA ALA A 261 -10.50 20.62 14.04
C ALA A 261 -11.11 21.33 12.82
N THR A 262 -10.34 21.52 11.74
CA THR A 262 -10.79 22.25 10.54
C THR A 262 -11.60 21.37 9.58
N TYR A 263 -11.45 20.03 9.63
CA TYR A 263 -12.09 19.13 8.67
C TYR A 263 -12.71 17.86 9.26
N GLY A 264 -12.23 17.42 10.43
CA GLY A 264 -12.44 16.04 10.86
C GLY A 264 -13.75 15.77 11.63
N LYS A 265 -14.49 16.80 12.08
CA LYS A 265 -15.64 16.61 12.97
C LYS A 265 -16.93 16.26 12.26
N SER A 266 -17.10 16.63 10.99
CA SER A 266 -18.31 16.37 10.21
C SER A 266 -18.03 16.32 8.72
N TYR A 267 -18.93 15.68 7.96
CA TYR A 267 -18.88 15.66 6.50
C TYR A 267 -18.89 17.07 5.88
N ALA A 268 -19.71 17.97 6.42
CA ALA A 268 -19.75 19.35 5.95
C ALA A 268 -18.40 20.08 6.12
N GLN A 269 -17.70 19.86 7.23
CA GLN A 269 -16.34 20.39 7.42
C GLN A 269 -15.33 19.77 6.46
N ALA A 270 -15.41 18.46 6.23
CA ALA A 270 -14.55 17.78 5.26
C ALA A 270 -14.77 18.33 3.83
N LEU A 271 -16.00 18.57 3.43
CA LEU A 271 -16.32 19.22 2.15
C LEU A 271 -15.81 20.66 2.06
N ALA A 272 -15.94 21.43 3.14
CA ALA A 272 -15.42 22.81 3.19
C ALA A 272 -13.88 22.83 3.08
N TRP A 273 -13.21 21.88 3.72
CA TRP A 273 -11.76 21.72 3.62
C TRP A 273 -11.33 21.32 2.20
N LEU A 274 -12.01 20.34 1.56
CA LEU A 274 -11.76 20.00 0.15
C LEU A 274 -11.96 21.20 -0.78
N ARG A 275 -13.00 22.01 -0.54
CA ARG A 275 -13.23 23.21 -1.34
C ARG A 275 -12.07 24.20 -1.26
N ALA A 276 -11.43 24.31 -0.09
CA ALA A 276 -10.34 25.24 0.14
C ALA A 276 -8.99 24.72 -0.40
N TYR A 277 -8.71 23.44 -0.21
CA TYR A 277 -7.38 22.86 -0.46
C TYR A 277 -7.31 21.96 -1.69
N GLU A 278 -8.41 21.33 -2.09
CA GLU A 278 -8.53 20.44 -3.25
C GLU A 278 -9.84 20.70 -4.01
N PRO A 279 -10.03 21.90 -4.63
CA PRO A 279 -11.28 22.27 -5.28
C PRO A 279 -11.70 21.29 -6.38
N ALA A 280 -10.75 20.69 -7.12
CA ALA A 280 -11.05 19.66 -8.11
C ALA A 280 -11.72 18.44 -7.47
N ALA A 281 -11.18 17.95 -6.34
CA ALA A 281 -11.80 16.86 -5.59
C ALA A 281 -13.18 17.25 -5.04
N TRP A 282 -13.32 18.47 -4.51
CA TRP A 282 -14.61 18.97 -4.06
C TRP A 282 -15.67 18.96 -5.15
N GLN A 283 -15.33 19.38 -6.38
CA GLN A 283 -16.27 19.35 -7.51
C GLN A 283 -16.80 17.94 -7.77
N LEU A 284 -15.98 16.90 -7.52
CA LEU A 284 -16.36 15.50 -7.74
C LEU A 284 -17.36 15.00 -6.71
N VAL A 285 -17.23 15.44 -5.47
CA VAL A 285 -17.95 14.85 -4.32
C VAL A 285 -19.09 15.72 -3.80
N LYS A 286 -19.15 17.02 -4.13
CA LYS A 286 -20.07 17.99 -3.54
C LYS A 286 -21.57 17.69 -3.73
N GLY A 287 -21.93 16.90 -4.73
CA GLY A 287 -23.33 16.57 -5.07
C GLY A 287 -23.82 15.26 -4.47
N TYR A 288 -23.02 14.60 -3.64
CA TYR A 288 -23.36 13.29 -3.09
C TYR A 288 -23.54 13.35 -1.59
N GLU A 289 -24.53 12.60 -1.10
CA GLU A 289 -24.66 12.29 0.33
C GLU A 289 -23.75 11.11 0.70
N PRO A 290 -23.10 11.14 1.85
CA PRO A 290 -22.22 10.06 2.27
C PRO A 290 -23.02 8.85 2.76
N LEU A 291 -22.63 7.64 2.36
CA LEU A 291 -23.17 6.41 2.93
C LEU A 291 -22.78 6.24 4.40
N ASP A 292 -21.60 6.74 4.75
CA ASP A 292 -21.05 6.76 6.10
C ASP A 292 -20.07 7.93 6.25
N PHE A 293 -19.75 8.29 7.50
CA PHE A 293 -18.70 9.25 7.83
C PHE A 293 -17.99 8.83 9.10
N ARG A 294 -16.66 8.78 9.04
CA ARG A 294 -15.81 8.46 10.20
C ARG A 294 -14.57 9.32 10.24
N HIS A 295 -14.00 9.40 11.41
CA HIS A 295 -12.75 10.11 11.64
C HIS A 295 -11.90 9.47 12.73
N LEU A 296 -10.62 9.73 12.67
CA LEU A 296 -9.63 9.35 13.69
C LEU A 296 -8.65 10.49 13.90
N LYS A 297 -8.54 10.97 15.13
CA LYS A 297 -7.56 11.96 15.51
C LYS A 297 -6.33 11.26 16.11
N ASN A 298 -5.12 11.68 15.70
CA ASN A 298 -3.85 11.13 16.21
C ASN A 298 -3.88 9.60 16.22
N TYR A 299 -4.14 9.02 15.08
CA TYR A 299 -4.48 7.59 14.95
C TYR A 299 -3.29 6.64 15.13
N SER A 300 -2.05 7.12 15.02
CA SER A 300 -0.84 6.28 15.02
C SER A 300 -0.41 5.88 16.43
N TYR A 301 -0.14 4.60 16.61
CA TYR A 301 0.34 4.04 17.89
C TYR A 301 1.03 2.69 17.70
N ASN A 302 1.77 2.27 18.72
CA ASN A 302 2.47 1.01 18.82
C ASN A 302 2.18 0.32 20.17
N ALA A 303 2.83 -0.81 20.42
CA ALA A 303 2.81 -1.53 21.68
C ALA A 303 4.22 -2.00 22.05
N ARG A 304 4.46 -2.26 23.35
CA ARG A 304 5.71 -2.84 23.83
C ARG A 304 5.81 -4.33 23.54
N GLN A 305 4.66 -4.98 23.41
CA GLN A 305 4.52 -6.41 23.20
C GLN A 305 3.19 -6.71 22.54
N ILE A 306 3.16 -7.61 21.55
CA ILE A 306 1.96 -8.09 20.88
C ILE A 306 1.86 -9.61 20.89
N PHE A 307 2.92 -10.32 21.21
CA PHE A 307 2.99 -11.78 21.31
C PHE A 307 3.49 -12.21 22.69
N SER A 308 2.98 -13.32 23.23
CA SER A 308 3.41 -13.84 24.52
C SER A 308 3.49 -15.36 24.52
N HIS A 309 4.54 -15.90 25.16
CA HIS A 309 4.65 -17.34 25.44
C HIS A 309 3.55 -17.85 26.39
N ARG A 310 2.85 -16.93 27.07
CA ARG A 310 1.66 -17.21 27.88
C ARG A 310 0.39 -17.31 27.03
N ARG A 311 0.50 -17.71 25.77
CA ARG A 311 -0.60 -18.07 24.86
C ARG A 311 -1.63 -16.98 24.61
N TRP A 312 -1.15 -15.76 24.42
CA TRP A 312 -1.98 -14.66 23.92
C TRP A 312 -1.24 -13.86 22.84
N SER A 313 -2.01 -13.24 21.95
CA SER A 313 -1.50 -12.23 21.00
C SER A 313 -2.50 -11.11 20.75
N CYS A 314 -1.98 -9.97 20.27
CA CYS A 314 -2.76 -8.87 19.71
C CYS A 314 -2.50 -8.84 18.20
N VAL A 315 -3.57 -8.76 17.39
CA VAL A 315 -3.45 -8.73 15.94
C VAL A 315 -4.21 -7.55 15.33
N GLY A 316 -3.70 -7.02 14.22
CA GLY A 316 -4.21 -5.82 13.58
C GLY A 316 -4.15 -4.60 14.50
N GLU A 317 -5.16 -3.74 14.43
CA GLU A 317 -5.20 -2.52 15.24
C GLU A 317 -5.29 -2.76 16.76
N ALA A 318 -5.44 -3.98 17.24
CA ALA A 318 -5.33 -4.28 18.66
C ALA A 318 -3.87 -4.17 19.15
N GLY A 319 -2.90 -4.46 18.30
CA GLY A 319 -1.48 -4.29 18.54
C GLY A 319 -0.98 -2.89 18.20
N LEU A 320 -0.94 -2.59 16.91
CA LEU A 320 -0.34 -1.37 16.37
C LEU A 320 -1.16 -0.79 15.22
N PHE A 321 -0.96 0.49 14.94
CA PHE A 321 -1.45 1.18 13.75
C PHE A 321 -0.50 2.32 13.39
N LEU A 322 -0.01 2.36 12.16
CA LEU A 322 0.99 3.34 11.71
C LEU A 322 0.34 4.47 10.92
N ASP A 323 0.32 4.36 9.59
CA ASP A 323 -0.25 5.32 8.65
C ASP A 323 -0.87 4.55 7.49
N PRO A 324 -2.04 4.96 6.96
CA PRO A 324 -2.67 4.26 5.84
C PRO A 324 -2.03 4.53 4.47
N LEU A 325 -1.10 5.49 4.35
CA LEU A 325 -0.37 5.70 3.10
C LEU A 325 0.39 4.41 2.73
N TYR A 326 0.38 4.04 1.46
CA TYR A 326 0.93 2.78 0.93
C TYR A 326 0.20 1.51 1.36
N SER A 327 -0.89 1.59 2.12
CA SER A 327 -1.76 0.46 2.51
C SER A 327 -1.09 -0.64 3.36
N PRO A 328 -0.25 -0.34 4.37
CA PRO A 328 0.50 -1.35 5.12
C PRO A 328 -0.36 -2.14 6.12
N GLY A 329 -1.56 -1.68 6.46
CA GLY A 329 -2.37 -2.30 7.53
C GLY A 329 -2.66 -3.77 7.31
N SER A 330 -2.99 -4.18 6.09
CA SER A 330 -3.23 -5.59 5.77
C SER A 330 -1.94 -6.43 5.74
N ASP A 331 -0.78 -5.81 5.47
CA ASP A 331 0.52 -6.48 5.53
C ASP A 331 0.88 -6.85 6.98
N PHE A 332 0.66 -5.92 7.93
CA PHE A 332 0.86 -6.21 9.35
C PHE A 332 -0.08 -7.31 9.83
N ILE A 333 -1.36 -7.29 9.46
CA ILE A 333 -2.31 -8.38 9.75
C ILE A 333 -1.78 -9.72 9.23
N ALA A 334 -1.24 -9.75 8.01
CA ALA A 334 -0.70 -10.97 7.41
C ALA A 334 0.49 -11.53 8.20
N VAL A 335 1.43 -10.67 8.60
CA VAL A 335 2.61 -11.05 9.38
C VAL A 335 2.21 -11.50 10.79
N GLU A 336 1.41 -10.70 11.49
CA GLU A 336 0.97 -10.98 12.87
C GLU A 336 0.15 -12.28 12.95
N ASN A 337 -0.78 -12.48 12.03
CA ASN A 337 -1.57 -13.71 11.98
C ASN A 337 -0.68 -14.93 11.68
N THR A 338 0.25 -14.81 10.73
CA THR A 338 1.15 -15.92 10.37
C THR A 338 2.06 -16.31 11.53
N ILE A 339 2.58 -15.32 12.28
CA ILE A 339 3.37 -15.56 13.49
C ILE A 339 2.50 -16.17 14.60
N THR A 340 1.28 -15.66 14.80
CA THR A 340 0.34 -16.20 15.79
C THR A 340 0.01 -17.67 15.52
N VAL A 341 -0.24 -18.04 14.26
CA VAL A 341 -0.48 -19.44 13.87
C VAL A 341 0.77 -20.31 14.12
N GLU A 342 1.97 -19.80 13.84
CA GLU A 342 3.22 -20.50 14.13
C GLU A 342 3.44 -20.70 15.63
N MET A 343 3.12 -19.70 16.45
CA MET A 343 3.19 -19.81 17.92
C MET A 343 2.21 -20.86 18.45
N ILE A 344 0.94 -20.84 17.97
CA ILE A 344 -0.06 -21.86 18.33
C ILE A 344 0.46 -23.25 17.95
N ARG A 345 0.99 -23.43 16.72
CA ARG A 345 1.55 -24.71 16.29
C ARG A 345 2.66 -25.19 17.22
N ARG A 346 3.64 -24.34 17.54
CA ARG A 346 4.76 -24.68 18.43
C ARG A 346 4.29 -25.00 19.85
N ASP A 347 3.29 -24.30 20.37
CA ASP A 347 2.73 -24.57 21.70
C ASP A 347 2.08 -25.96 21.75
N PHE A 348 1.28 -26.34 20.75
CA PHE A 348 0.69 -27.69 20.69
C PHE A 348 1.73 -28.82 20.45
N GLN A 349 2.90 -28.46 19.92
CA GLN A 349 4.03 -29.40 19.76
C GLN A 349 4.97 -29.40 20.98
N GLY A 350 4.77 -28.51 21.96
CA GLY A 350 5.67 -28.35 23.11
C GLY A 350 6.99 -27.65 22.75
N GLU A 351 7.03 -26.92 21.63
CA GLU A 351 8.23 -26.28 21.09
C GLU A 351 8.23 -24.73 21.25
N LEU A 352 7.18 -24.15 21.82
CA LEU A 352 7.11 -22.71 22.02
C LEU A 352 8.03 -22.28 23.15
N THR A 353 9.03 -21.47 22.85
CA THR A 353 9.98 -20.92 23.82
C THR A 353 9.81 -19.40 23.96
N GLU A 354 10.13 -18.85 25.14
CA GLU A 354 10.13 -17.42 25.39
C GLU A 354 11.04 -16.67 24.41
N GLY A 355 12.25 -17.16 24.17
CA GLY A 355 13.18 -16.54 23.24
C GLY A 355 12.67 -16.47 21.79
N ALA A 356 11.90 -17.48 21.33
CA ALA A 356 11.29 -17.44 20.01
C ALA A 356 10.19 -16.35 19.95
N VAL A 357 9.43 -16.18 21.03
CA VAL A 357 8.40 -15.13 21.11
C VAL A 357 9.03 -13.73 21.19
N ASP A 358 10.13 -13.58 21.88
CA ASP A 358 10.90 -12.32 21.92
C ASP A 358 11.44 -11.97 20.54
N ASP A 359 11.95 -12.94 19.79
CA ASP A 359 12.36 -12.75 18.40
C ASP A 359 11.19 -12.30 17.49
N PHE A 360 9.97 -12.83 17.68
CA PHE A 360 8.79 -12.39 16.94
C PHE A 360 8.38 -10.97 17.31
N ASN A 361 8.35 -10.60 18.58
CA ASN A 361 8.08 -9.21 19.01
C ASN A 361 9.13 -8.26 18.42
N ARG A 362 10.41 -8.61 18.50
CA ARG A 362 11.50 -7.83 17.92
C ARG A 362 11.36 -7.67 16.41
N LEU A 363 11.01 -8.74 15.68
CA LEU A 363 10.80 -8.67 14.23
C LEU A 363 9.71 -7.67 13.88
N VAL A 364 8.54 -7.77 14.54
CA VAL A 364 7.39 -6.95 14.17
C VAL A 364 7.49 -5.53 14.71
N LEU A 365 7.82 -5.35 15.97
CA LEU A 365 7.74 -4.05 16.65
C LEU A 365 9.00 -3.20 16.45
N ASP A 366 10.18 -3.80 16.63
CA ASP A 366 11.43 -3.04 16.63
C ASP A 366 12.02 -2.85 15.23
N LEU A 367 11.70 -3.77 14.29
CA LEU A 367 12.25 -3.71 12.94
C LEU A 367 11.17 -3.31 11.92
N LEU A 368 10.13 -4.12 11.72
CA LEU A 368 9.17 -3.84 10.64
C LEU A 368 8.33 -2.60 10.92
N ALA A 369 7.75 -2.46 12.12
CA ALA A 369 6.90 -1.33 12.45
C ALA A 369 7.70 -0.02 12.64
N PHE A 370 8.88 -0.11 13.24
CA PHE A 370 9.74 1.04 13.45
C PHE A 370 10.31 1.58 12.14
N ASP A 371 10.77 0.70 11.24
CA ASP A 371 11.23 1.10 9.91
C ASP A 371 10.08 1.64 9.05
N ALA A 372 8.91 0.97 9.08
CA ALA A 372 7.73 1.45 8.36
C ALA A 372 7.28 2.84 8.83
N LEU A 373 7.38 3.15 10.12
CA LEU A 373 7.04 4.48 10.64
C LEU A 373 7.91 5.59 10.02
N ARG A 374 9.17 5.30 9.65
CA ARG A 374 10.09 6.25 9.00
C ARG A 374 9.61 6.69 7.62
N TYR A 375 8.84 5.86 6.90
CA TYR A 375 8.27 6.25 5.61
C TYR A 375 7.26 7.40 5.75
N PHE A 376 6.63 7.53 6.90
CA PHE A 376 5.52 8.44 7.13
C PHE A 376 5.89 9.60 8.04
N LYS A 377 6.65 9.35 9.11
CA LYS A 377 7.04 10.38 10.06
C LYS A 377 7.88 11.44 9.34
N ASP A 378 7.50 12.70 9.52
CA ASP A 378 8.15 13.89 8.93
C ASP A 378 8.05 13.96 7.38
N ALA A 379 7.50 12.93 6.71
CA ALA A 379 7.36 12.89 5.25
C ALA A 379 6.23 13.76 4.71
N TYR A 380 5.29 14.21 5.54
CA TYR A 380 4.18 15.05 5.11
C TYR A 380 4.62 16.40 4.54
N SER A 381 5.78 16.90 4.97
CA SER A 381 6.41 18.09 4.37
C SER A 381 6.85 17.87 2.93
N ILE A 382 7.17 16.63 2.53
CA ILE A 382 7.63 16.23 1.19
C ILE A 382 6.47 16.12 0.19
N PHE A 383 5.23 15.87 0.65
CA PHE A 383 4.09 15.52 -0.20
C PHE A 383 3.72 16.60 -1.23
N GLY A 384 4.15 17.85 -1.04
CA GLY A 384 4.03 18.92 -2.04
C GLY A 384 5.09 18.89 -3.15
N HIS A 385 6.17 18.10 -3.02
CA HIS A 385 7.33 18.08 -3.93
C HIS A 385 7.27 16.87 -4.88
N ALA A 386 6.62 17.00 -6.03
CA ALA A 386 6.37 15.89 -6.95
C ALA A 386 7.62 15.08 -7.34
N HIS A 387 8.74 15.74 -7.68
CA HIS A 387 9.97 15.06 -8.11
C HIS A 387 10.68 14.35 -6.96
N ILE A 388 10.75 14.98 -5.77
CA ILE A 388 11.37 14.37 -4.59
C ILE A 388 10.52 13.20 -4.09
N PHE A 389 9.17 13.37 -4.06
CA PHE A 389 8.28 12.27 -3.71
C PHE A 389 8.38 11.11 -4.71
N THR A 390 8.58 11.38 -5.99
CA THR A 390 8.79 10.32 -6.99
C THR A 390 10.06 9.51 -6.70
N ALA A 391 11.16 10.18 -6.34
CA ALA A 391 12.40 9.54 -5.92
C ALA A 391 12.20 8.75 -4.61
N LYS A 392 11.52 9.37 -3.63
CA LYS A 392 11.16 8.71 -2.37
C LYS A 392 10.31 7.48 -2.59
N HIS A 393 9.25 7.58 -3.40
CA HIS A 393 8.36 6.44 -3.67
C HIS A 393 9.09 5.28 -4.37
N ALA A 394 10.00 5.59 -5.30
CA ALA A 394 10.84 4.57 -5.92
C ALA A 394 11.76 3.87 -4.90
N TRP A 395 12.30 4.61 -3.95
CA TRP A 395 13.10 4.08 -2.84
C TRP A 395 12.27 3.23 -1.89
N ASP A 396 11.12 3.73 -1.44
CA ASP A 396 10.22 3.04 -0.50
C ASP A 396 9.76 1.69 -1.08
N VAL A 397 9.38 1.68 -2.36
CA VAL A 397 9.02 0.45 -3.09
C VAL A 397 10.22 -0.48 -3.23
N ALA A 398 11.43 0.06 -3.46
CA ALA A 398 12.64 -0.76 -3.57
C ALA A 398 12.96 -1.48 -2.26
N ILE A 399 12.91 -0.80 -1.11
CA ILE A 399 13.10 -1.40 0.21
C ILE A 399 12.02 -2.48 0.46
N TYR A 400 10.76 -2.15 0.18
CA TYR A 400 9.65 -3.06 0.38
C TYR A 400 9.80 -4.35 -0.43
N TRP A 401 10.12 -4.26 -1.72
CA TRP A 401 10.30 -5.45 -2.57
C TRP A 401 11.64 -6.17 -2.34
N ALA A 402 12.68 -5.46 -1.97
CA ALA A 402 14.01 -6.06 -1.74
C ALA A 402 14.07 -6.93 -0.48
N MET A 403 13.31 -6.58 0.56
CA MET A 403 13.40 -7.22 1.87
C MET A 403 12.03 -7.52 2.50
N ILE A 404 11.19 -6.51 2.73
CA ILE A 404 10.00 -6.66 3.59
C ILE A 404 9.02 -7.70 3.02
N ALA A 405 8.62 -7.53 1.76
CA ALA A 405 7.72 -8.48 1.10
C ALA A 405 8.38 -9.88 0.92
N GLN A 406 9.72 -9.92 0.75
CA GLN A 406 10.45 -11.18 0.65
C GLN A 406 10.36 -12.02 1.93
N LEU A 407 10.46 -11.40 3.12
CA LEU A 407 10.35 -12.11 4.40
C LEU A 407 9.07 -12.93 4.48
N PHE A 408 7.97 -12.34 4.03
CA PHE A 408 6.66 -13.00 4.04
C PHE A 408 6.51 -14.02 2.90
N VAL A 409 6.81 -13.62 1.68
CA VAL A 409 6.63 -14.48 0.49
C VAL A 409 7.51 -15.72 0.54
N GLN A 410 8.70 -15.63 1.16
CA GLN A 410 9.62 -16.75 1.37
C GLN A 410 9.37 -17.50 2.70
N ASP A 411 8.32 -17.15 3.44
CA ASP A 411 7.94 -17.77 4.73
C ASP A 411 9.00 -17.62 5.83
N VAL A 412 9.87 -16.63 5.75
CA VAL A 412 10.97 -16.40 6.72
C VAL A 412 10.44 -15.85 8.04
N VAL A 413 9.28 -15.15 8.02
CA VAL A 413 8.65 -14.58 9.22
C VAL A 413 8.35 -15.63 10.32
N ARG A 414 8.15 -16.89 9.94
CA ARG A 414 7.89 -17.98 10.90
C ARG A 414 9.15 -18.45 11.63
N ARG A 415 10.32 -18.27 11.02
CA ARG A 415 11.61 -18.75 11.55
C ARG A 415 12.72 -17.74 11.24
N PRO A 416 12.65 -16.53 11.81
CA PRO A 416 13.71 -15.55 11.58
C PRO A 416 15.02 -16.02 12.23
N SER A 417 16.10 -16.04 11.44
CA SER A 417 17.42 -16.39 11.93
C SER A 417 18.21 -15.14 12.36
N ARG A 418 19.30 -15.34 13.10
CA ARG A 418 20.22 -14.25 13.48
C ARG A 418 20.72 -13.46 12.25
N ASP A 419 20.98 -14.15 11.13
CA ASP A 419 21.42 -13.51 9.89
C ASP A 419 20.33 -12.60 9.29
N VAL A 420 19.05 -13.01 9.40
CA VAL A 420 17.91 -12.19 8.99
C VAL A 420 17.86 -10.90 9.81
N PHE A 421 17.99 -10.99 11.14
CA PHE A 421 18.03 -9.81 12.00
C PHE A 421 19.20 -8.87 11.68
N THR A 422 20.37 -9.44 11.40
CA THR A 422 21.56 -8.66 11.01
C THR A 422 21.32 -7.92 9.70
N LEU A 423 20.75 -8.59 8.70
CA LEU A 423 20.42 -7.95 7.42
C LEU A 423 19.33 -6.89 7.57
N LEU A 424 18.26 -7.16 8.32
CA LEU A 424 17.19 -6.19 8.56
C LEU A 424 17.73 -4.90 9.16
N ARG A 425 18.63 -4.98 10.14
CA ARG A 425 19.27 -3.78 10.71
C ARG A 425 20.06 -2.99 9.67
N GLN A 426 20.81 -3.66 8.79
CA GLN A 426 21.54 -2.98 7.72
C GLN A 426 20.58 -2.26 6.75
N TYR A 427 19.45 -2.89 6.40
CA TYR A 427 18.41 -2.25 5.60
C TYR A 427 17.82 -1.03 6.32
N GLU A 428 17.51 -1.17 7.61
CA GLU A 428 16.99 -0.10 8.46
C GLU A 428 17.94 1.09 8.54
N ASP A 429 19.23 0.84 8.81
CA ASP A 429 20.25 1.89 8.91
C ASP A 429 20.40 2.66 7.59
N LEU A 430 20.45 1.95 6.46
CA LEU A 430 20.53 2.58 5.14
C LEU A 430 19.25 3.36 4.82
N ASN A 431 18.07 2.78 5.13
CA ASN A 431 16.79 3.45 4.93
C ASN A 431 16.69 4.73 5.75
N ALA A 432 17.12 4.71 7.01
CA ALA A 432 17.11 5.90 7.87
C ALA A 432 17.91 7.07 7.25
N ARG A 433 19.08 6.79 6.68
CA ARG A 433 19.90 7.81 6.02
C ARG A 433 19.22 8.38 4.78
N VAL A 434 18.61 7.53 3.97
CA VAL A 434 17.94 7.98 2.74
C VAL A 434 16.64 8.73 3.05
N GLN A 435 15.87 8.31 4.06
CA GLN A 435 14.68 9.06 4.48
C GLN A 435 15.05 10.46 4.99
N GLN A 436 16.13 10.60 5.78
CA GLN A 436 16.62 11.89 6.21
C GLN A 436 17.08 12.75 5.02
N LEU A 437 17.77 12.14 4.05
CA LEU A 437 18.17 12.82 2.82
C LEU A 437 16.96 13.43 2.08
N PHE A 438 15.83 12.72 1.99
CA PHE A 438 14.62 13.25 1.35
C PHE A 438 14.03 14.45 2.10
N ILE A 439 14.04 14.42 3.43
CA ILE A 439 13.57 15.54 4.27
C ILE A 439 14.44 16.77 4.02
N ASP A 440 15.75 16.60 4.11
CA ASP A 440 16.73 17.69 3.90
C ASP A 440 16.65 18.22 2.48
N TRP A 441 16.51 17.33 1.49
CA TRP A 441 16.36 17.70 0.09
C TRP A 441 15.10 18.51 -0.15
N ALA A 442 13.97 18.10 0.40
CA ALA A 442 12.71 18.85 0.26
C ALA A 442 12.76 20.23 0.93
N ALA A 443 13.51 20.37 2.03
CA ALA A 443 13.69 21.64 2.71
C ALA A 443 14.60 22.62 1.95
N ALA A 444 15.58 22.11 1.19
CA ALA A 444 16.59 22.91 0.50
C ALA A 444 16.36 23.04 -1.02
N ALA A 445 15.50 22.20 -1.62
CA ALA A 445 15.34 22.15 -3.06
C ALA A 445 14.75 23.45 -3.64
N PRO A 446 15.32 23.97 -4.74
CA PRO A 446 14.73 25.08 -5.47
C PRO A 446 13.44 24.67 -6.15
N ALA A 447 12.59 25.67 -6.47
CA ALA A 447 11.41 25.43 -7.29
C ALA A 447 11.80 24.81 -8.64
N ARG A 448 11.12 23.74 -9.03
CA ARG A 448 11.38 23.01 -10.26
C ARG A 448 10.14 22.95 -11.14
N ALA A 449 10.36 22.99 -12.46
CA ALA A 449 9.28 22.77 -13.42
C ALA A 449 8.63 21.38 -13.21
N PRO A 450 7.31 21.29 -13.18
CA PRO A 450 6.62 20.04 -12.99
C PRO A 450 6.82 19.09 -14.20
N PHE A 451 6.89 17.80 -13.94
CA PHE A 451 6.78 16.78 -14.98
C PHE A 451 5.30 16.47 -15.27
N ALA A 452 5.00 15.93 -16.45
CA ALA A 452 3.62 15.59 -16.80
C ALA A 452 3.20 14.21 -16.23
N HIS A 453 4.08 13.21 -16.35
CA HIS A 453 3.82 11.84 -15.88
C HIS A 453 5.12 11.12 -15.54
N ALA A 454 5.10 10.32 -14.48
CA ALA A 454 6.18 9.44 -14.08
C ALA A 454 5.64 8.04 -13.76
N ASP A 455 6.39 7.01 -14.17
CA ASP A 455 6.09 5.61 -13.87
C ASP A 455 7.36 4.91 -13.37
N ILE A 456 7.45 4.70 -12.05
CA ILE A 456 8.64 4.08 -11.43
C ILE A 456 8.83 2.63 -11.83
N THR A 457 7.77 1.93 -12.26
CA THR A 457 7.88 0.52 -12.70
C THR A 457 8.66 0.37 -13.99
N ARG A 458 9.01 1.48 -14.65
CA ARG A 458 9.90 1.51 -15.81
C ARG A 458 11.38 1.49 -15.44
N MET A 459 11.71 1.68 -14.17
CA MET A 459 13.05 1.47 -13.66
C MET A 459 13.38 -0.03 -13.67
N ARG A 460 14.37 -0.42 -14.46
CA ARG A 460 14.71 -1.83 -14.64
C ARG A 460 15.06 -2.54 -13.33
N PHE A 461 15.70 -1.85 -12.39
CA PHE A 461 16.05 -2.44 -11.11
C PHE A 461 14.81 -2.77 -10.27
N LEU A 462 13.75 -1.93 -10.31
CA LEU A 462 12.48 -2.21 -9.63
C LEU A 462 11.76 -3.40 -10.27
N GLN A 463 11.78 -3.50 -11.60
CA GLN A 463 11.26 -4.68 -12.30
C GLN A 463 11.96 -5.96 -11.85
N MET A 464 13.29 -5.92 -11.68
CA MET A 464 14.05 -7.06 -11.17
C MET A 464 13.69 -7.42 -9.73
N LEU A 465 13.54 -6.44 -8.85
CA LEU A 465 13.12 -6.67 -7.46
C LEU A 465 11.71 -7.29 -7.39
N HIS A 466 10.79 -6.79 -8.20
CA HIS A 466 9.43 -7.32 -8.28
C HIS A 466 9.40 -8.76 -8.83
N LEU A 467 10.22 -9.07 -9.84
CA LEU A 467 10.42 -10.44 -10.33
C LEU A 467 10.92 -11.37 -9.23
N ASP A 468 11.84 -10.90 -8.44
CA ASP A 468 12.44 -11.67 -7.35
C ASP A 468 11.39 -12.10 -6.30
N LEU A 469 10.29 -11.37 -6.12
CA LEU A 469 9.17 -11.77 -5.26
C LEU A 469 8.47 -13.05 -5.74
N ALA A 470 8.40 -13.28 -7.05
CA ALA A 470 7.70 -14.44 -7.62
C ALA A 470 8.49 -15.76 -7.50
N ALA A 471 9.79 -15.71 -7.21
CA ALA A 471 10.64 -16.90 -7.12
C ALA A 471 10.56 -17.52 -5.73
N ARG A 472 10.45 -18.86 -5.64
CA ARG A 472 10.62 -19.59 -4.39
C ARG A 472 12.10 -19.87 -4.12
N ARG A 473 12.52 -19.74 -2.86
CA ARG A 473 13.92 -19.86 -2.44
C ARG A 473 14.06 -20.68 -1.17
N SER A 474 15.19 -21.36 -1.02
CA SER A 474 15.61 -21.85 0.29
C SER A 474 16.04 -20.67 1.19
N HIS A 475 16.16 -20.90 2.49
CA HIS A 475 16.61 -19.88 3.45
C HIS A 475 17.98 -19.29 3.07
N GLU A 476 18.94 -20.12 2.67
CA GLU A 476 20.26 -19.67 2.22
C GLU A 476 20.18 -18.84 0.93
N GLN A 477 19.38 -19.27 -0.04
CA GLN A 477 19.15 -18.53 -1.28
C GLN A 477 18.49 -17.17 -1.00
N PHE A 478 17.55 -17.13 -0.04
CA PHE A 478 16.94 -15.88 0.41
C PHE A 478 18.00 -14.92 0.96
N LEU A 479 18.85 -15.36 1.90
CA LEU A 479 19.91 -14.55 2.49
C LEU A 479 20.88 -14.01 1.42
N ASN A 480 21.25 -14.84 0.45
CA ASN A 480 22.12 -14.44 -0.65
C ASN A 480 21.46 -13.37 -1.56
N VAL A 481 20.16 -13.50 -1.84
CA VAL A 481 19.41 -12.50 -2.62
C VAL A 481 19.23 -11.21 -1.81
N ALA A 482 18.92 -11.30 -0.54
CA ALA A 482 18.79 -10.14 0.34
C ALA A 482 20.10 -9.32 0.41
N ARG A 483 21.27 -9.98 0.56
CA ARG A 483 22.58 -9.30 0.50
C ARG A 483 22.83 -8.61 -0.85
N LYS A 484 22.49 -9.27 -1.97
CA LYS A 484 22.60 -8.67 -3.30
C LYS A 484 21.67 -7.46 -3.47
N ASN A 485 20.47 -7.55 -2.93
CA ASN A 485 19.52 -6.44 -2.98
C ASN A 485 19.99 -5.26 -2.13
N LEU A 486 20.56 -5.51 -0.94
CA LEU A 486 21.17 -4.45 -0.11
C LEU A 486 22.28 -3.71 -0.88
N ASN A 487 23.16 -4.43 -1.58
CA ASN A 487 24.19 -3.81 -2.43
C ASN A 487 23.59 -2.95 -3.57
N ARG A 488 22.46 -3.37 -4.15
CA ARG A 488 21.75 -2.57 -5.18
C ARG A 488 21.15 -1.29 -4.57
N LEU A 489 20.58 -1.40 -3.37
CA LEU A 489 20.05 -0.25 -2.66
C LEU A 489 21.14 0.74 -2.27
N GLU A 490 22.33 0.26 -1.88
CA GLU A 490 23.51 1.11 -1.66
C GLU A 490 23.85 1.94 -2.91
N GLU A 491 23.81 1.31 -4.10
CA GLU A 491 24.03 2.03 -5.37
C GLU A 491 22.93 3.06 -5.65
N VAL A 492 21.67 2.73 -5.38
CA VAL A 492 20.53 3.65 -5.55
C VAL A 492 20.64 4.84 -4.57
N ALA A 493 20.96 4.58 -3.31
CA ALA A 493 21.16 5.62 -2.30
C ALA A 493 22.21 6.66 -2.73
N GLN A 494 23.31 6.20 -3.33
CA GLN A 494 24.35 7.07 -3.87
C GLN A 494 23.86 7.92 -5.06
N LEU A 495 23.03 7.34 -5.95
CA LEU A 495 22.44 8.12 -7.05
C LEU A 495 21.49 9.20 -6.52
N LEU A 496 20.66 8.87 -5.53
CA LEU A 496 19.78 9.82 -4.88
C LEU A 496 20.57 10.95 -4.19
N PHE A 497 21.66 10.60 -3.51
CA PHE A 497 22.55 11.57 -2.89
C PHE A 497 23.14 12.55 -3.94
N TRP A 498 23.72 12.04 -5.03
CA TRP A 498 24.27 12.89 -6.07
C TRP A 498 23.22 13.71 -6.80
N GLN A 499 22.00 13.22 -6.91
CA GLN A 499 20.90 14.00 -7.45
C GLN A 499 20.52 15.16 -6.52
N ALA A 500 20.43 14.90 -5.22
CA ALA A 500 20.15 15.93 -4.22
C ALA A 500 21.28 16.98 -4.15
N ILE A 501 22.56 16.55 -4.20
CA ILE A 501 23.72 17.47 -4.29
C ILE A 501 23.65 18.33 -5.55
N ALA A 502 23.33 17.75 -6.70
CA ALA A 502 23.24 18.52 -7.95
C ALA A 502 22.16 19.62 -7.91
N GLU A 503 21.12 19.42 -7.13
CA GLU A 503 20.01 20.37 -6.98
C GLU A 503 20.24 21.40 -5.86
N CYS A 504 20.73 20.97 -4.71
CA CYS A 504 20.83 21.80 -3.51
C CYS A 504 22.22 22.41 -3.28
N LEU A 505 23.27 21.73 -3.74
CA LEU A 505 24.68 22.11 -3.52
C LEU A 505 25.51 21.92 -4.82
N PRO A 506 25.12 22.57 -5.94
CA PRO A 506 25.72 22.33 -7.25
C PRO A 506 27.23 22.59 -7.30
N GLU A 507 27.74 23.45 -6.43
CA GLU A 507 29.17 23.74 -6.27
C GLU A 507 29.98 22.58 -5.66
N ARG A 508 29.29 21.63 -5.02
CA ARG A 508 29.89 20.41 -4.45
C ARG A 508 29.89 19.22 -5.42
N MET A 509 29.34 19.41 -6.62
CA MET A 509 29.33 18.35 -7.62
C MET A 509 30.73 18.12 -8.19
N PRO A 510 31.12 16.86 -8.45
CA PRO A 510 32.34 16.55 -9.14
C PRO A 510 32.39 17.23 -10.52
N PRO A 511 33.58 17.72 -10.98
CA PRO A 511 33.72 18.34 -12.29
C PRO A 511 33.28 17.41 -13.44
N ASP A 512 33.63 16.13 -13.36
CA ASP A 512 33.17 15.10 -14.30
C ASP A 512 31.89 14.40 -13.79
N ARG A 513 30.74 14.94 -14.19
CA ARG A 513 29.44 14.38 -13.86
C ARG A 513 29.18 13.00 -14.49
N SER A 514 29.98 12.55 -15.44
CA SER A 514 29.89 11.22 -16.04
C SER A 514 30.51 10.13 -15.16
N ARG A 515 31.36 10.53 -14.22
CA ARG A 515 32.09 9.65 -13.30
C ARG A 515 31.89 10.07 -11.86
N LEU A 516 30.65 9.87 -11.36
CA LEU A 516 30.36 10.15 -9.96
C LEU A 516 31.19 9.23 -9.06
N PRO A 517 31.90 9.77 -8.05
CA PRO A 517 32.67 8.95 -7.13
C PRO A 517 31.74 8.06 -6.29
N TRP A 518 32.25 6.90 -5.93
CA TRP A 518 31.60 6.02 -4.97
C TRP A 518 31.77 6.60 -3.57
N VAL A 519 30.67 6.77 -2.85
CA VAL A 519 30.64 7.27 -1.47
C VAL A 519 30.08 6.23 -0.51
N ASN A 520 30.25 6.45 0.78
CA ASN A 520 29.63 5.62 1.80
C ASN A 520 28.14 5.97 1.92
N ALA A 521 27.26 5.07 1.47
CA ALA A 521 25.82 5.28 1.47
C ALA A 521 25.22 5.42 2.88
N TRP A 522 25.86 4.85 3.91
CA TRP A 522 25.44 5.01 5.30
C TRP A 522 25.86 6.34 5.95
N SER A 523 26.63 7.18 5.21
CA SER A 523 27.11 8.49 5.67
C SER A 523 26.62 9.65 4.79
N ILE A 524 25.69 9.39 3.84
CA ILE A 524 25.14 10.45 2.98
C ILE A 524 24.37 11.47 3.79
N SER A 525 24.60 12.76 3.50
CA SER A 525 23.95 13.91 4.12
C SER A 525 24.05 15.14 3.23
N LEU A 526 23.06 16.02 3.24
CA LEU A 526 23.16 17.35 2.62
C LEU A 526 23.90 18.37 3.47
N ASN A 527 24.35 18.01 4.68
CA ASN A 527 25.23 18.85 5.48
C ASN A 527 26.72 18.52 5.18
N PRO A 528 27.47 19.39 4.45
CA PRO A 528 28.86 19.12 4.13
C PRO A 528 29.81 19.03 5.33
N GLU A 529 29.46 19.64 6.47
CA GLU A 529 30.29 19.61 7.69
C GLU A 529 30.38 18.20 8.29
N LEU A 530 29.41 17.34 7.99
CA LEU A 530 29.38 15.95 8.47
C LEU A 530 30.14 14.97 7.56
N TRP A 531 30.54 15.38 6.35
CA TRP A 531 31.10 14.43 5.37
C TRP A 531 32.40 13.78 5.79
N GLU A 532 33.30 14.56 6.42
CA GLU A 532 34.57 14.00 6.92
C GLU A 532 34.35 13.19 8.20
N THR A 533 33.60 13.73 9.17
CA THR A 533 33.36 13.09 10.45
C THR A 533 32.60 11.78 10.31
N ASP A 534 31.58 11.74 9.46
CA ASP A 534 30.76 10.55 9.18
C ASP A 534 31.44 9.58 8.19
N GLY A 535 32.55 10.00 7.59
CA GLY A 535 33.34 9.15 6.68
C GLY A 535 32.68 8.92 5.33
N LEU A 536 32.05 9.96 4.76
CA LEU A 536 31.39 9.89 3.44
C LEU A 536 32.31 9.36 2.34
N TYR A 537 33.57 9.76 2.35
CA TYR A 537 34.57 9.36 1.36
C TYR A 537 35.34 8.09 1.70
N LYS A 538 35.02 7.44 2.82
CA LYS A 538 35.57 6.12 3.16
C LYS A 538 34.75 5.07 2.39
N PRO A 539 35.30 4.44 1.35
CA PRO A 539 34.53 3.50 0.54
C PRO A 539 34.06 2.32 1.41
N SER A 540 32.80 2.00 1.35
CA SER A 540 32.33 0.68 1.73
C SER A 540 32.92 -0.37 0.78
N THR A 541 32.97 -1.62 1.19
CA THR A 541 33.80 -2.71 0.64
C THR A 541 33.57 -3.06 -0.84
N ALA A 542 32.61 -2.48 -1.54
CA ALA A 542 32.30 -2.82 -2.94
C ALA A 542 32.51 -1.62 -3.88
N ARG A 543 33.70 -1.48 -4.43
CA ARG A 543 33.93 -0.53 -5.54
C ARG A 543 33.24 -1.01 -6.81
N ARG A 544 32.07 -0.47 -7.10
CA ARG A 544 31.35 -0.70 -8.36
C ARG A 544 31.15 0.61 -9.11
N SER A 545 31.02 0.52 -10.42
CA SER A 545 30.62 1.66 -11.23
C SER A 545 29.13 1.96 -11.00
N LEU A 546 28.78 3.22 -10.71
CA LEU A 546 27.38 3.67 -10.63
C LEU A 546 26.67 3.69 -12.00
N ARG A 547 27.42 3.55 -13.09
CA ARG A 547 26.87 3.62 -14.45
C ARG A 547 25.77 2.61 -14.73
N PRO A 548 25.92 1.29 -14.43
CA PRO A 548 24.86 0.33 -14.68
C PRO A 548 23.57 0.66 -13.94
N MET A 549 23.66 1.10 -12.68
CA MET A 549 22.50 1.47 -11.89
C MET A 549 21.85 2.75 -12.40
N ARG A 550 22.66 3.74 -12.80
CA ARG A 550 22.16 4.99 -13.41
C ARG A 550 21.36 4.70 -14.68
N ASP A 551 21.85 3.78 -15.52
CA ASP A 551 21.14 3.40 -16.74
C ASP A 551 19.82 2.64 -16.42
N MET A 552 19.79 1.88 -15.33
CA MET A 552 18.59 1.20 -14.84
C MET A 552 17.57 2.15 -14.18
N TYR A 553 18.02 3.29 -13.67
CA TYR A 553 17.19 4.33 -13.06
C TYR A 553 16.60 5.31 -14.10
N ALA A 554 17.20 5.39 -15.28
CA ALA A 554 16.77 6.30 -16.34
C ALA A 554 15.37 5.94 -16.89
N GLY A 555 14.72 6.91 -17.47
CA GLY A 555 13.49 6.71 -18.26
C GLY A 555 12.16 6.81 -17.48
N VAL A 556 12.20 7.03 -16.16
CA VAL A 556 10.97 7.07 -15.33
C VAL A 556 9.98 8.18 -15.75
N PHE A 557 10.51 9.32 -16.19
CA PHE A 557 9.72 10.51 -16.59
C PHE A 557 9.36 10.55 -18.09
N ALA A 558 9.77 9.54 -18.86
CA ALA A 558 9.44 9.47 -20.28
C ALA A 558 8.15 8.68 -20.51
N PRO A 559 7.25 9.03 -21.42
CA PRO A 559 6.10 8.20 -21.77
C PRO A 559 6.56 6.84 -22.30
N MET A 560 5.82 5.77 -22.01
CA MET A 560 6.13 4.44 -22.54
C MET A 560 5.88 4.44 -24.04
N THR A 561 6.91 4.19 -24.81
CA THR A 561 6.80 4.03 -26.26
C THR A 561 6.35 2.60 -26.61
N LEU A 562 5.77 2.42 -27.78
CA LEU A 562 5.45 1.10 -28.33
C LEU A 562 6.70 0.19 -28.37
N ARG A 563 7.86 0.76 -28.71
CA ARG A 563 9.14 0.05 -28.70
C ARG A 563 9.50 -0.46 -27.30
N GLN A 564 9.32 0.33 -26.26
CA GLN A 564 9.58 -0.10 -24.88
C GLN A 564 8.57 -1.16 -24.43
N LEU A 565 7.30 -1.01 -24.78
CA LEU A 565 6.29 -2.05 -24.52
C LEU A 565 6.67 -3.38 -25.18
N VAL A 566 7.04 -3.37 -26.46
CA VAL A 566 7.40 -4.57 -27.22
C VAL A 566 8.76 -5.12 -26.84
N GLN A 567 9.77 -4.28 -26.63
CA GLN A 567 11.14 -4.72 -26.38
C GLN A 567 11.45 -5.02 -24.90
N VAL A 568 10.75 -4.42 -23.96
CA VAL A 568 11.03 -4.54 -22.54
C VAL A 568 9.87 -5.20 -21.79
N GLU A 569 8.68 -4.62 -21.85
CA GLU A 569 7.55 -5.09 -21.07
C GLU A 569 6.97 -6.42 -21.58
N LEU A 570 6.80 -6.57 -22.89
CA LEU A 570 6.23 -7.78 -23.45
C LEU A 570 7.16 -9.01 -23.30
N PRO A 571 8.47 -8.94 -23.60
CA PRO A 571 9.40 -10.02 -23.29
C PRO A 571 9.49 -10.35 -21.80
N TYR A 572 9.47 -9.35 -20.95
CA TYR A 572 9.45 -9.52 -19.51
C TYR A 572 8.20 -10.27 -19.06
N ARG A 573 7.02 -9.90 -19.55
CA ARG A 573 5.74 -10.57 -19.26
C ARG A 573 5.66 -11.97 -19.86
N ILE A 574 6.17 -12.17 -21.07
CA ILE A 574 6.24 -13.49 -21.72
C ILE A 574 7.18 -14.43 -20.96
N TRP A 575 8.36 -13.93 -20.56
CA TRP A 575 9.30 -14.72 -19.77
C TRP A 575 8.70 -15.17 -18.44
N LEU A 576 7.93 -14.31 -17.79
CA LEU A 576 7.21 -14.63 -16.57
C LEU A 576 6.08 -15.64 -16.82
N ALA A 577 5.35 -15.53 -17.92
CA ALA A 577 4.32 -16.48 -18.32
C ALA A 577 4.91 -17.88 -18.56
N GLY A 578 6.08 -17.94 -19.23
CA GLY A 578 6.79 -19.20 -19.49
C GLY A 578 7.26 -19.95 -18.24
N ARG A 579 7.28 -19.30 -17.08
CA ARG A 579 7.56 -19.95 -15.79
C ARG A 579 6.30 -20.48 -15.08
N GLY A 580 5.15 -20.50 -15.73
CA GLY A 580 3.89 -21.05 -15.19
C GLY A 580 3.21 -20.18 -14.12
N LYS A 581 3.77 -19.00 -13.77
CA LYS A 581 3.30 -18.16 -12.68
C LYS A 581 2.50 -16.93 -13.12
N LEU A 582 2.43 -16.67 -14.44
CA LEU A 582 1.79 -15.49 -15.01
C LEU A 582 0.68 -15.80 -16.00
N VAL A 583 0.40 -17.06 -16.26
CA VAL A 583 -0.72 -17.41 -17.13
C VAL A 583 -2.02 -16.70 -16.75
N PRO A 584 -2.43 -16.66 -15.47
CA PRO A 584 -3.67 -15.97 -15.11
C PRO A 584 -3.66 -14.45 -15.33
N PRO A 585 -2.61 -13.69 -14.96
CA PRO A 585 -2.56 -12.24 -15.26
C PRO A 585 -2.45 -11.94 -16.74
N LEU A 586 -1.64 -12.72 -17.49
CA LEU A 586 -1.51 -12.56 -18.93
C LEU A 586 -2.80 -12.94 -19.65
N VAL A 587 -3.46 -14.03 -19.27
CA VAL A 587 -4.76 -14.44 -19.82
C VAL A 587 -5.82 -13.41 -19.48
N ARG A 588 -5.84 -12.85 -18.25
CA ARG A 588 -6.75 -11.75 -17.90
C ARG A 588 -6.48 -10.48 -18.71
N PHE A 589 -5.20 -10.13 -18.88
CA PHE A 589 -4.79 -9.01 -19.73
C PHE A 589 -5.24 -9.22 -21.19
N LEU A 590 -4.92 -10.36 -21.79
CA LEU A 590 -5.31 -10.71 -23.15
C LEU A 590 -6.83 -10.83 -23.30
N HIS A 591 -7.52 -11.47 -22.35
CA HIS A 591 -8.97 -11.61 -22.35
C HIS A 591 -9.66 -10.24 -22.25
N ARG A 592 -9.22 -9.38 -21.30
CA ARG A 592 -9.80 -8.05 -21.11
C ARG A 592 -9.60 -7.12 -22.32
N HIS A 593 -8.46 -7.23 -23.00
CA HIS A 593 -8.05 -6.28 -24.03
C HIS A 593 -8.19 -6.79 -25.48
N LEU A 594 -8.22 -8.10 -25.67
CA LEU A 594 -8.34 -8.72 -27.00
C LEU A 594 -9.68 -9.43 -27.24
N ILE A 595 -10.38 -9.84 -26.19
CA ILE A 595 -11.57 -10.70 -26.30
C ILE A 595 -12.85 -10.02 -25.77
N CYS A 596 -12.74 -9.07 -24.85
CA CYS A 596 -13.91 -8.30 -24.37
C CYS A 596 -14.19 -7.07 -25.22
N ASP A 597 -15.45 -6.64 -25.23
CA ASP A 597 -16.13 -5.65 -26.10
C ASP A 597 -15.48 -4.27 -26.36
N ARG A 598 -14.23 -4.04 -25.96
CA ARG A 598 -13.46 -2.83 -26.23
C ARG A 598 -12.10 -3.05 -26.92
N PRO A 599 -11.95 -3.99 -27.89
CA PRO A 599 -10.66 -4.20 -28.55
C PRO A 599 -10.21 -3.00 -29.37
N ALA A 600 -11.15 -2.23 -29.92
CA ALA A 600 -10.85 -1.06 -30.74
C ALA A 600 -10.19 0.09 -29.97
N MET A 601 -10.51 0.27 -28.69
CA MET A 601 -9.92 1.33 -27.87
C MET A 601 -8.50 1.00 -27.42
N TRP A 602 -8.22 -0.26 -27.07
CA TRP A 602 -6.89 -0.72 -26.69
C TRP A 602 -5.92 -0.78 -27.88
N LEU A 603 -6.36 -1.32 -29.03
CA LEU A 603 -5.59 -1.30 -30.27
C LEU A 603 -5.33 0.13 -30.74
N ARG A 604 -6.28 1.06 -30.62
CA ARG A 604 -6.03 2.49 -30.84
C ARG A 604 -4.98 3.06 -29.88
N ARG A 605 -5.02 2.72 -28.59
CA ARG A 605 -4.02 3.16 -27.62
C ARG A 605 -2.61 2.61 -27.90
N LEU A 606 -2.49 1.39 -28.44
CA LEU A 606 -1.22 0.76 -28.80
C LEU A 606 -0.65 1.22 -30.15
N PHE A 607 -1.49 1.37 -31.18
CA PHE A 607 -1.05 1.56 -32.55
C PHE A 607 -1.18 3.00 -33.07
N ILE A 608 -1.94 3.86 -32.43
CA ILE A 608 -2.15 5.26 -32.89
C ILE A 608 -1.20 6.23 -32.15
N ALA A 609 -0.54 5.84 -31.08
CA ALA A 609 0.32 6.74 -30.30
C ALA A 609 1.60 7.19 -31.03
N ASP A 610 2.09 6.42 -32.02
CA ASP A 610 3.36 6.68 -32.73
C ASP A 610 3.18 6.87 -34.26
N SER A 611 1.96 6.90 -34.80
CA SER A 611 1.76 7.25 -36.21
C SER A 611 1.55 8.74 -36.36
N PRO A 612 2.38 9.49 -37.09
CA PRO A 612 2.01 10.82 -37.53
C PRO A 612 0.70 10.69 -38.31
N SER A 613 -0.24 11.61 -38.06
CA SER A 613 -1.51 11.67 -38.78
C SER A 613 -1.26 11.52 -40.29
N SER A 614 -1.79 10.45 -40.88
CA SER A 614 -1.68 10.20 -42.32
C SER A 614 -2.25 11.40 -43.10
N PRO A 615 -1.57 11.86 -44.15
CA PRO A 615 -2.08 12.98 -45.00
C PRO A 615 -3.48 12.74 -45.61
N ALA A 616 -3.96 11.49 -45.57
CA ALA A 616 -5.30 11.14 -46.08
C ALA A 616 -6.46 11.65 -45.20
N ASP A 617 -6.26 11.77 -43.88
CA ASP A 617 -7.30 12.29 -42.97
C ASP A 617 -7.43 13.82 -43.03
N ALA A 618 -6.45 14.53 -43.57
CA ALA A 618 -6.50 15.97 -43.82
C ALA A 618 -7.35 16.31 -45.07
N ARG A 619 -7.47 15.37 -46.04
CA ARG A 619 -8.30 15.58 -47.24
C ARG A 619 -9.77 15.29 -47.03
N ALA A 620 -10.13 14.44 -46.09
CA ALA A 620 -11.54 14.14 -45.78
C ALA A 620 -12.25 15.26 -45.01
N ARG A 621 -11.52 16.18 -44.36
CA ARG A 621 -12.09 17.33 -43.66
C ARG A 621 -12.13 18.63 -44.49
N GLY A 622 -11.55 18.62 -45.67
CA GLY A 622 -11.45 19.78 -46.56
C GLY A 622 -12.57 19.92 -47.62
N ASN A 623 -13.39 18.89 -47.83
CA ASN A 623 -14.35 18.86 -48.95
C ASN A 623 -15.84 19.01 -48.56
N GLY A 624 -16.14 19.53 -47.36
CA GLY A 624 -17.50 19.68 -46.85
C GLY A 624 -18.06 21.11 -46.88
N LEU A 625 -17.40 22.07 -47.56
CA LEU A 625 -17.88 23.44 -47.61
C LEU A 625 -17.64 24.05 -49.00
N ARG A 626 -18.50 23.72 -50.00
CA ARG A 626 -18.88 24.56 -51.16
C ARG A 626 -19.92 23.85 -52.01
N ARG A 627 -21.17 24.24 -51.82
CA ARG A 627 -22.29 24.41 -52.77
C ARG A 627 -23.46 24.90 -51.92
N GLY A 628 -23.85 26.12 -51.94
CA GLY A 628 -24.11 26.99 -53.04
C GLY A 628 -25.60 27.09 -53.21
N GLY A 629 -26.16 28.22 -52.88
CA GLY A 629 -27.23 28.69 -53.72
C GLY A 629 -28.57 28.93 -53.08
N ARG A 630 -28.81 30.23 -52.96
CA ARG A 630 -30.06 31.02 -53.28
C ARG A 630 -31.13 31.10 -52.18
N VAL A 631 -31.12 32.25 -51.69
CA VAL A 631 -32.18 33.24 -51.40
C VAL A 631 -33.59 32.86 -51.87
N THR A 632 -34.57 32.86 -50.98
CA THR A 632 -35.85 33.56 -51.15
C THR A 632 -36.35 34.07 -49.80
N LYS A 633 -36.79 35.35 -49.84
CA LYS A 633 -37.46 36.07 -48.76
C LYS A 633 -38.87 35.52 -48.53
N GLY A 634 -39.33 35.58 -47.28
CA GLY A 634 -40.73 35.34 -46.91
C GLY A 634 -41.01 35.72 -45.48
N THR A 635 -41.38 36.88 -45.26
CA THR A 635 -42.19 37.62 -44.27
C THR A 635 -43.15 36.81 -43.40
N GLY A 636 -43.29 37.26 -42.14
CA GLY A 636 -44.51 37.20 -41.30
C GLY A 636 -44.39 36.24 -40.11
N GLY A 637 -44.27 36.70 -38.89
CA GLY A 637 -45.30 37.36 -38.09
C GLY A 637 -45.99 36.37 -37.14
N ILE A 638 -45.76 36.48 -35.97
CA ILE A 638 -46.36 36.43 -34.61
C ILE A 638 -45.49 35.64 -33.65
#